data_10f2ac33033b80fe24c74931a0e8969a
#
_entry.id   10f2ac33033b80fe24c74931a0e8969a
#
_cell.length_a   1.000
_cell.length_b   1.000
_cell.length_c   1.000
_cell.angle_alpha   90.00
_cell.angle_beta   90.00
_cell.angle_gamma   90.00
#
_symmetry.space_group_name_H-M   'P 1'
#
loop_
_entity.id
_entity.type
_entity.pdbx_description
1 polymer ?
#
loop_
_entity_poly.entity_id
_entity_poly.type
_entity_poly.pdbx_seq_one_letter_code
_entity_poly.pdbx_strand_id
1 'polypeptide(L)'
;MLGGSAAFAALAGLILTSMTPIGPASGTEPLPDLVRDAGEDVAVVEVIVADSAELDRLVGTGVDLDHAAHANPDGTITAHAVVSDGEADALRARGFAVGKSLHDEDDTEAVLAERDATIAEAVAANEEFAEAAEAADISDVKIIRADYYTSFGVGYLSVEAKWADGQTNSSQLTIERDSGPGTEIGSGGTQNISRFVDAGVYLYHRGAAVVETRPDTIRITSPSGDTATAKVADWLPIDGDGAFGPNYQSDFITSYLTPTELYDRVKALAAEFPQLAEIVELPYETNGYRRHAQALLGSTTANRVGIDSVAWGHEGGNDLSVAFVDPGAADSPLSVSVTGDDLTVSLATDASGAITSTAAQVVAAINASPAASAIVVAYTYRGSTGNGLVSVGSADLSDGLSAPESVSRDPHPVYAIRIGKTRDGSKPGVLAYAQEHAREWVPPLVTIETAERLLRNYAQDAETKKLVNALDIWIVPSVNPDGGHYSFYDFNSQRKNMTNHCPLTGSADYNARNSWGVDNNRNYDTYSLFDGYDGASTSCTSGTYAGPSELSEPESSNIDWIAGENPNIKFAMNLHSSGNYFMWSPGAYALPGRVSAPRPTLEEESYFWGASSRILSEIKRYRGMSVTPARTGPIADVLYSAAGNSGDLLWYKYGIYAWNFEVGTQFQPPFENENPTGASAHAESQEFANGLVELMRVARDFETDEKRPSSKVVVSASAEPGMVDVMFDTSEAAAVFYTVDGSKPTYASTLYASAGVREGAETITVPAGTRINWFSVDSAGNVEKNYKPDGSGTNFSTTTANAPS
;
A
#
# COMPACT_ATOMS: atom_id res chain seq x y z
N MET A 1 42.78 -34.18 -6.81
CA MET A 1 42.62 -35.51 -6.26
C MET A 1 41.43 -35.42 -5.33
N LEU A 2 40.33 -35.90 -5.77
CA LEU A 2 39.46 -36.94 -5.24
C LEU A 2 39.10 -36.69 -3.77
N GLY A 3 37.92 -36.50 -3.33
CA GLY A 3 36.59 -36.96 -3.74
C GLY A 3 35.82 -37.26 -2.47
N GLY A 4 34.54 -37.06 -2.45
CA GLY A 4 33.76 -37.58 -1.34
C GLY A 4 32.43 -36.88 -1.15
N SER A 5 31.50 -37.09 -2.10
CA SER A 5 30.08 -36.86 -1.90
C SER A 5 29.52 -37.88 -0.91
N ALA A 6 28.81 -37.44 0.11
CA ALA A 6 27.91 -38.29 0.88
C ALA A 6 26.47 -37.76 0.69
N ALA A 7 25.71 -38.51 -0.11
CA ALA A 7 24.29 -38.37 -0.24
C ALA A 7 23.61 -38.92 1.03
N PHE A 8 22.78 -38.12 1.68
CA PHE A 8 21.78 -38.67 2.62
C PHE A 8 20.43 -38.75 1.89
N ALA A 9 20.06 -40.00 1.57
CA ALA A 9 18.70 -40.32 1.15
C ALA A 9 17.80 -40.35 2.39
N ALA A 10 16.90 -39.44 2.50
CA ALA A 10 15.79 -39.51 3.46
C ALA A 10 14.63 -40.25 2.83
N LEU A 11 14.25 -41.33 3.46
CA LEU A 11 13.11 -42.19 3.14
C LEU A 11 11.83 -41.40 3.51
N ALA A 12 11.12 -40.89 2.52
CA ALA A 12 9.77 -40.37 2.73
C ALA A 12 8.79 -41.52 2.62
N GLY A 13 8.27 -41.97 3.76
CA GLY A 13 7.16 -42.90 3.82
C GLY A 13 5.87 -42.19 3.40
N LEU A 14 5.32 -42.64 2.27
CA LEU A 14 3.99 -42.25 1.79
C LEU A 14 2.95 -42.86 2.75
N ILE A 15 2.35 -42.02 3.60
CA ILE A 15 1.04 -42.34 4.19
C ILE A 15 0.00 -41.64 3.32
N LEU A 16 -0.53 -42.35 2.33
CA LEU A 16 -1.76 -41.99 1.68
C LEU A 16 -2.90 -42.22 2.68
N THR A 17 -3.27 -41.23 3.46
CA THR A 17 -4.62 -41.15 4.00
C THR A 17 -5.49 -40.52 2.92
N SER A 18 -6.45 -41.31 2.41
CA SER A 18 -7.50 -40.85 1.52
C SER A 18 -8.28 -39.73 2.24
N MET A 19 -7.92 -38.49 2.00
CA MET A 19 -8.80 -37.37 2.25
C MET A 19 -9.87 -37.42 1.18
N THR A 20 -11.06 -37.86 1.56
CA THR A 20 -12.27 -37.55 0.83
C THR A 20 -12.31 -36.03 0.68
N PRO A 21 -12.49 -35.49 -0.54
CA PRO A 21 -12.72 -34.07 -0.68
C PRO A 21 -13.97 -33.76 0.14
N ILE A 22 -13.85 -32.88 1.10
CA ILE A 22 -15.00 -32.21 1.71
C ILE A 22 -15.59 -31.45 0.54
N GLY A 23 -16.70 -31.94 0.03
CA GLY A 23 -17.45 -31.24 -1.00
C GLY A 23 -17.83 -29.86 -0.46
N PRO A 24 -17.96 -28.86 -1.34
CA PRO A 24 -18.36 -27.53 -0.93
C PRO A 24 -19.63 -27.66 -0.11
N ALA A 25 -19.66 -26.96 1.02
CA ALA A 25 -20.84 -26.82 1.86
C ALA A 25 -22.01 -26.45 0.95
N SER A 26 -23.10 -27.11 1.14
CA SER A 26 -24.28 -27.09 0.29
C SER A 26 -24.73 -25.67 -0.09
N GLY A 27 -24.56 -25.32 -1.39
CA GLY A 27 -25.58 -24.61 -2.13
C GLY A 27 -25.77 -23.12 -1.87
N THR A 28 -24.73 -22.33 -2.14
CA THR A 28 -24.96 -21.04 -2.78
C THR A 28 -24.24 -21.09 -4.13
N GLU A 29 -25.00 -20.96 -5.22
CA GLU A 29 -24.38 -20.70 -6.52
C GLU A 29 -23.49 -19.48 -6.39
N PRO A 30 -22.28 -19.45 -7.01
CA PRO A 30 -21.46 -18.26 -7.02
C PRO A 30 -22.30 -17.10 -7.52
N LEU A 31 -22.31 -16.01 -6.74
CA LEU A 31 -22.99 -14.79 -7.12
C LEU A 31 -22.37 -14.30 -8.43
N PRO A 32 -23.17 -13.88 -9.43
CA PRO A 32 -22.60 -13.26 -10.61
C PRO A 32 -21.84 -11.99 -10.19
N ASP A 33 -20.71 -11.70 -10.84
CA ASP A 33 -19.93 -10.51 -10.60
C ASP A 33 -20.81 -9.26 -10.68
N LEU A 34 -20.48 -8.26 -9.86
CA LEU A 34 -21.05 -6.93 -10.00
C LEU A 34 -20.54 -6.31 -11.31
N VAL A 35 -21.41 -5.65 -12.03
CA VAL A 35 -21.09 -5.01 -13.30
C VAL A 35 -21.47 -3.56 -13.21
N ARG A 36 -20.49 -2.70 -13.32
CA ARG A 36 -20.60 -1.26 -13.30
C ARG A 36 -20.97 -0.74 -14.69
N ASP A 37 -22.02 0.06 -14.79
CA ASP A 37 -22.35 0.74 -16.03
C ASP A 37 -21.42 1.94 -16.26
N ALA A 38 -21.04 2.16 -17.52
CA ALA A 38 -20.17 3.25 -17.87
C ALA A 38 -20.86 4.61 -17.67
N GLY A 39 -20.19 5.52 -16.98
CA GLY A 39 -20.71 6.87 -16.71
C GLY A 39 -21.59 6.98 -15.48
N GLU A 40 -21.71 5.92 -14.68
CA GLU A 40 -22.28 6.05 -13.34
C GLU A 40 -21.26 6.74 -12.41
N ASP A 41 -21.74 7.70 -11.64
CA ASP A 41 -20.96 8.29 -10.55
C ASP A 41 -20.59 7.20 -9.54
N VAL A 42 -19.38 7.27 -9.02
CA VAL A 42 -18.84 6.29 -8.09
C VAL A 42 -18.59 6.96 -6.75
N ALA A 43 -19.02 6.29 -5.70
CA ALA A 43 -18.78 6.71 -4.34
C ALA A 43 -18.08 5.60 -3.55
N VAL A 44 -17.30 5.98 -2.58
CA VAL A 44 -16.86 5.05 -1.53
C VAL A 44 -17.99 4.96 -0.51
N VAL A 45 -18.51 3.75 -0.31
CA VAL A 45 -19.61 3.51 0.62
C VAL A 45 -19.22 2.51 1.69
N GLU A 46 -19.83 2.65 2.88
CA GLU A 46 -19.76 1.61 3.89
C GLU A 46 -20.65 0.42 3.49
N VAL A 47 -20.11 -0.79 3.59
CA VAL A 47 -20.87 -2.05 3.48
C VAL A 47 -20.71 -2.82 4.79
N ILE A 48 -21.80 -3.00 5.53
CA ILE A 48 -21.79 -3.69 6.81
C ILE A 48 -22.15 -5.16 6.59
N VAL A 49 -21.26 -6.06 7.00
CA VAL A 49 -21.44 -7.52 6.91
C VAL A 49 -21.43 -8.15 8.31
N ALA A 50 -22.13 -9.28 8.46
CA ALA A 50 -22.36 -9.88 9.77
C ALA A 50 -21.11 -10.56 10.36
N ASP A 51 -20.28 -11.13 9.49
CA ASP A 51 -19.07 -11.88 9.82
C ASP A 51 -18.15 -12.01 8.59
N SER A 52 -17.06 -12.71 8.77
CA SER A 52 -16.06 -12.99 7.76
C SER A 52 -16.57 -13.83 6.58
N ALA A 53 -17.42 -14.79 6.83
CA ALA A 53 -17.99 -15.59 5.73
C ALA A 53 -18.86 -14.70 4.83
N GLU A 54 -19.50 -13.69 5.39
CA GLU A 54 -20.24 -12.71 4.62
C GLU A 54 -19.31 -11.69 3.92
N LEU A 55 -18.16 -11.36 4.52
CA LEU A 55 -17.12 -10.57 3.85
C LEU A 55 -16.54 -11.34 2.66
N ASP A 56 -16.20 -12.60 2.81
CA ASP A 56 -15.77 -13.44 1.69
C ASP A 56 -16.82 -13.50 0.56
N ARG A 57 -18.08 -13.52 0.94
CA ARG A 57 -19.19 -13.44 -0.01
C ARG A 57 -19.25 -12.08 -0.71
N LEU A 58 -18.94 -10.99 -0.02
CA LEU A 58 -18.86 -9.65 -0.58
C LEU A 58 -17.69 -9.54 -1.57
N VAL A 59 -16.49 -10.00 -1.17
CA VAL A 59 -15.32 -10.09 -2.06
C VAL A 59 -15.64 -10.93 -3.30
N GLY A 60 -16.31 -12.06 -3.13
CA GLY A 60 -16.77 -12.92 -4.22
C GLY A 60 -17.77 -12.27 -5.18
N THR A 61 -18.28 -11.08 -4.90
CA THR A 61 -19.10 -10.31 -5.86
C THR A 61 -18.27 -9.55 -6.89
N GLY A 62 -16.93 -9.48 -6.71
CA GLY A 62 -16.04 -8.69 -7.55
C GLY A 62 -16.10 -7.18 -7.31
N VAL A 63 -16.77 -6.71 -6.22
CA VAL A 63 -16.80 -5.30 -5.87
C VAL A 63 -15.38 -4.78 -5.59
N ASP A 64 -15.10 -3.58 -6.04
CA ASP A 64 -13.84 -2.88 -5.71
C ASP A 64 -13.90 -2.44 -4.24
N LEU A 65 -13.16 -3.15 -3.41
CA LEU A 65 -13.01 -2.79 -2.01
C LEU A 65 -11.85 -1.82 -1.87
N ASP A 66 -12.12 -0.66 -1.28
CA ASP A 66 -11.07 0.24 -0.87
C ASP A 66 -10.45 -0.33 0.41
N HIS A 67 -9.27 -0.77 0.32
CA HIS A 67 -8.29 -1.28 1.28
C HIS A 67 -8.71 -1.51 2.72
N ALA A 68 -9.97 -1.58 3.08
CA ALA A 68 -10.28 -1.86 4.44
C ALA A 68 -11.72 -2.31 4.70
N ALA A 69 -11.76 -3.31 5.51
CA ALA A 69 -12.94 -3.71 6.23
C ALA A 69 -12.66 -3.55 7.73
N HIS A 70 -13.57 -3.24 8.65
CA HIS A 70 -13.33 -3.13 10.08
C HIS A 70 -14.39 -3.81 10.95
N ALA A 71 -13.96 -4.44 12.05
CA ALA A 71 -14.87 -5.04 13.00
C ALA A 71 -15.51 -3.98 13.90
N ASN A 72 -16.83 -3.99 13.96
CA ASN A 72 -17.59 -3.12 14.84
C ASN A 72 -17.65 -3.70 16.26
N PRO A 73 -17.95 -2.88 17.28
CA PRO A 73 -18.11 -3.35 18.65
C PRO A 73 -19.22 -4.39 18.85
N ASP A 74 -20.16 -4.48 17.90
CA ASP A 74 -21.26 -5.46 17.89
C ASP A 74 -20.91 -6.79 17.19
N GLY A 75 -19.67 -6.90 16.67
CA GLY A 75 -19.17 -8.09 16.00
C GLY A 75 -19.43 -8.12 14.49
N THR A 76 -20.09 -7.11 13.95
CA THR A 76 -20.21 -6.93 12.49
C THR A 76 -18.93 -6.38 11.89
N ILE A 77 -18.78 -6.44 10.57
CA ILE A 77 -17.65 -5.89 9.83
C ILE A 77 -18.16 -4.81 8.88
N THR A 78 -17.54 -3.64 8.89
CA THR A 78 -17.79 -2.60 7.89
C THR A 78 -16.65 -2.63 6.87
N ALA A 79 -16.98 -2.82 5.61
CA ALA A 79 -16.05 -2.70 4.48
C ALA A 79 -16.36 -1.43 3.70
N HIS A 80 -15.34 -0.84 3.09
CA HIS A 80 -15.53 0.27 2.16
C HIS A 80 -15.45 -0.24 0.73
N ALA A 81 -16.48 0.04 -0.02
CA ALA A 81 -16.57 -0.36 -1.42
C ALA A 81 -16.66 0.88 -2.31
N VAL A 82 -15.86 0.88 -3.36
CA VAL A 82 -15.98 1.85 -4.45
C VAL A 82 -17.06 1.33 -5.37
N VAL A 83 -18.25 1.92 -5.32
CA VAL A 83 -19.43 1.42 -6.03
C VAL A 83 -20.14 2.55 -6.76
N SER A 84 -20.74 2.20 -7.91
CA SER A 84 -21.78 3.02 -8.50
C SER A 84 -23.11 2.86 -7.75
N ASP A 85 -24.08 3.75 -8.02
CA ASP A 85 -25.43 3.59 -7.49
C ASP A 85 -26.05 2.24 -7.88
N GLY A 86 -25.82 1.78 -9.11
CA GLY A 86 -26.28 0.49 -9.61
C GLY A 86 -25.65 -0.70 -8.88
N GLU A 87 -24.35 -0.64 -8.60
CA GLU A 87 -23.63 -1.64 -7.82
C GLU A 87 -24.09 -1.64 -6.36
N ALA A 88 -24.30 -0.46 -5.78
CA ALA A 88 -24.81 -0.33 -4.41
C ALA A 88 -26.22 -0.94 -4.29
N ASP A 89 -27.10 -0.74 -5.27
CA ASP A 89 -28.42 -1.34 -5.31
C ASP A 89 -28.36 -2.87 -5.53
N ALA A 90 -27.43 -3.34 -6.36
CA ALA A 90 -27.19 -4.75 -6.56
C ALA A 90 -26.64 -5.43 -5.29
N LEU A 91 -25.80 -4.78 -4.53
CA LEU A 91 -25.35 -5.26 -3.22
C LEU A 91 -26.50 -5.32 -2.22
N ARG A 92 -27.35 -4.27 -2.17
CA ARG A 92 -28.57 -4.28 -1.34
C ARG A 92 -29.53 -5.40 -1.70
N ALA A 93 -29.75 -5.64 -3.01
CA ALA A 93 -30.57 -6.75 -3.48
C ALA A 93 -30.00 -8.13 -3.13
N ARG A 94 -28.69 -8.25 -2.95
CA ARG A 94 -27.99 -9.47 -2.51
C ARG A 94 -27.98 -9.63 -0.99
N GLY A 95 -28.57 -8.68 -0.27
CA GLY A 95 -28.72 -8.72 1.19
C GLY A 95 -27.60 -8.05 1.98
N PHE A 96 -26.68 -7.36 1.31
CA PHE A 96 -25.65 -6.57 1.99
C PHE A 96 -26.22 -5.24 2.50
N ALA A 97 -25.81 -4.84 3.69
CA ALA A 97 -26.16 -3.56 4.28
C ALA A 97 -25.22 -2.47 3.74
N VAL A 98 -25.64 -1.77 2.68
CA VAL A 98 -24.90 -0.64 2.12
C VAL A 98 -25.30 0.63 2.85
N GLY A 99 -24.35 1.21 3.56
CA GLY A 99 -24.48 2.40 4.40
C GLY A 99 -24.31 3.73 3.66
N LYS A 100 -23.77 4.72 4.34
CA LYS A 100 -23.57 6.08 3.81
C LYS A 100 -22.40 6.14 2.82
N SER A 101 -22.43 7.14 1.95
CA SER A 101 -21.25 7.53 1.17
C SER A 101 -20.23 8.20 2.09
N LEU A 102 -18.97 7.78 1.94
CA LEU A 102 -17.83 8.34 2.67
C LEU A 102 -17.12 9.44 1.87
N HIS A 103 -17.70 9.82 0.76
CA HIS A 103 -17.09 10.81 -0.15
C HIS A 103 -17.32 12.25 0.31
N ASP A 104 -17.34 12.48 1.62
CA ASP A 104 -17.32 13.82 2.17
C ASP A 104 -15.97 14.13 2.84
N GLU A 105 -15.52 15.35 2.64
CA GLU A 105 -14.19 15.89 2.91
C GLU A 105 -13.71 15.82 4.37
N ASP A 106 -14.51 15.26 5.30
CA ASP A 106 -14.24 15.33 6.74
C ASP A 106 -13.72 14.04 7.38
N ASP A 107 -13.54 12.92 6.64
CA ASP A 107 -13.29 11.62 7.26
C ASP A 107 -11.85 11.09 7.16
N THR A 108 -10.90 11.88 7.59
CA THR A 108 -9.56 11.36 7.96
C THR A 108 -9.65 10.30 9.07
N GLU A 109 -10.68 10.37 9.92
CA GLU A 109 -10.93 9.38 10.97
C GLU A 109 -11.43 8.03 10.41
N ALA A 110 -12.16 8.01 9.29
CA ALA A 110 -12.64 6.77 8.68
C ALA A 110 -11.48 5.89 8.16
N VAL A 111 -10.45 6.49 7.58
CA VAL A 111 -9.22 5.77 7.15
C VAL A 111 -8.53 5.10 8.35
N LEU A 112 -8.63 5.66 9.54
CA LEU A 112 -8.06 5.07 10.76
C LEU A 112 -8.93 3.92 11.32
N ALA A 113 -10.24 4.03 11.21
CA ALA A 113 -11.18 2.98 11.62
C ALA A 113 -11.09 1.72 10.75
N GLU A 114 -10.70 1.88 9.50
CA GLU A 114 -10.51 0.81 8.53
C GLU A 114 -9.47 -0.24 8.93
N ARG A 115 -8.43 0.15 9.66
CA ARG A 115 -7.36 -0.73 10.11
C ARG A 115 -7.82 -1.83 11.06
N ASP A 116 -8.82 -1.51 11.85
CA ASP A 116 -9.19 -2.36 12.99
C ASP A 116 -9.97 -3.62 12.59
N ALA A 117 -10.30 -3.71 11.37
CA ALA A 117 -11.33 -4.59 10.86
C ALA A 117 -10.94 -5.90 10.24
N THR A 118 -9.91 -5.97 9.49
CA THR A 118 -9.47 -7.17 8.75
C THR A 118 -9.05 -8.30 9.68
N ILE A 119 -9.07 -8.05 10.95
CA ILE A 119 -8.30 -8.79 11.94
C ILE A 119 -9.11 -9.67 12.86
N ALA A 120 -10.39 -9.38 13.04
CA ALA A 120 -11.25 -10.26 13.82
C ALA A 120 -11.28 -11.69 13.26
N GLU A 121 -11.09 -11.78 11.95
CA GLU A 121 -11.08 -13.04 11.21
C GLU A 121 -9.80 -13.84 11.40
N ALA A 122 -8.64 -13.19 11.28
CA ALA A 122 -7.34 -13.82 11.51
C ALA A 122 -7.20 -14.34 12.95
N VAL A 123 -7.85 -13.69 13.92
CA VAL A 123 -7.85 -14.11 15.32
C VAL A 123 -8.68 -15.38 15.54
N ALA A 124 -9.84 -15.52 14.88
CA ALA A 124 -10.67 -16.74 15.00
C ALA A 124 -10.00 -17.98 14.35
N ALA A 125 -9.20 -17.76 13.30
CA ALA A 125 -8.44 -18.83 12.65
C ALA A 125 -7.18 -19.25 13.45
N ASN A 126 -6.80 -18.50 14.49
CA ASN A 126 -5.52 -18.63 15.19
C ASN A 126 -5.63 -19.25 16.59
N GLU A 127 -6.62 -20.10 16.88
CA GLU A 127 -6.68 -20.80 18.18
C GLU A 127 -5.36 -21.56 18.49
N GLU A 128 -4.75 -22.19 17.50
CA GLU A 128 -3.48 -22.91 17.66
C GLU A 128 -2.29 -21.97 17.98
N PHE A 129 -2.36 -20.73 17.51
CA PHE A 129 -1.36 -19.70 17.78
C PHE A 129 -1.59 -18.99 19.12
N ALA A 130 -2.84 -18.87 19.55
CA ALA A 130 -3.18 -18.38 20.89
C ALA A 130 -2.68 -19.34 21.98
N GLU A 131 -2.81 -20.67 21.76
CA GLU A 131 -2.21 -21.69 22.63
C GLU A 131 -0.67 -21.59 22.69
N ALA A 132 -0.01 -21.28 21.58
CA ALA A 132 1.44 -21.06 21.55
C ALA A 132 1.84 -19.76 22.24
N ALA A 133 1.00 -18.73 22.17
CA ALA A 133 1.20 -17.45 22.84
C ALA A 133 0.98 -17.56 24.36
N GLU A 134 -0.02 -18.33 24.80
CA GLU A 134 -0.18 -18.69 26.23
C GLU A 134 1.05 -19.47 26.75
N ALA A 135 1.61 -20.36 25.93
CA ALA A 135 2.82 -21.09 26.28
C ALA A 135 4.08 -20.20 26.37
N ALA A 136 4.06 -19.02 25.74
CA ALA A 136 5.16 -18.06 25.77
C ALA A 136 5.08 -17.06 26.95
N ASP A 137 4.12 -17.20 27.87
CA ASP A 137 3.90 -16.34 29.06
C ASP A 137 3.79 -14.85 28.71
N ILE A 138 2.84 -14.52 27.85
CA ILE A 138 2.51 -13.13 27.47
C ILE A 138 1.30 -12.58 28.22
N SER A 139 0.94 -13.20 29.36
CA SER A 139 -0.14 -12.76 30.23
C SER A 139 0.13 -11.39 30.87
N ASP A 140 1.38 -11.06 31.11
CA ASP A 140 1.79 -9.78 31.65
C ASP A 140 1.70 -8.66 30.62
N VAL A 141 1.26 -7.48 31.06
CA VAL A 141 1.30 -6.29 30.21
C VAL A 141 2.74 -5.90 29.93
N LYS A 142 3.10 -5.78 28.65
CA LYS A 142 4.38 -5.26 28.19
C LYS A 142 4.18 -4.00 27.35
N ILE A 143 4.83 -2.91 27.75
CA ILE A 143 4.83 -1.68 26.93
C ILE A 143 5.88 -1.83 25.84
N ILE A 144 5.46 -1.73 24.57
CA ILE A 144 6.37 -1.77 23.42
C ILE A 144 6.98 -0.40 23.23
N ARG A 145 6.15 0.64 23.32
CA ARG A 145 6.58 2.03 23.16
C ARG A 145 5.59 3.00 23.79
N ALA A 146 6.09 4.15 24.17
CA ALA A 146 5.33 5.30 24.62
C ALA A 146 6.01 6.55 24.06
N ASP A 147 5.39 7.17 23.07
CA ASP A 147 5.98 8.28 22.33
C ASP A 147 5.16 9.54 22.45
N TYR A 148 5.83 10.64 22.78
CA TYR A 148 5.29 11.98 22.64
C TYR A 148 5.70 12.54 21.28
N TYR A 149 4.76 13.11 20.56
CA TYR A 149 5.04 13.83 19.32
C TYR A 149 4.12 15.05 19.19
N THR A 150 4.48 15.95 18.30
CA THR A 150 3.64 17.08 17.93
C THR A 150 3.27 16.97 16.46
N SER A 151 2.02 17.28 16.15
CA SER A 151 1.55 17.46 14.78
C SER A 151 0.80 18.79 14.71
N PHE A 152 1.21 19.67 13.81
CA PHE A 152 0.69 21.04 13.68
C PHE A 152 0.61 21.81 15.03
N GLY A 153 1.59 21.60 15.89
CA GLY A 153 1.68 22.27 17.19
C GLY A 153 0.80 21.68 18.30
N VAL A 154 0.02 20.66 18.03
CA VAL A 154 -0.75 19.91 19.03
C VAL A 154 0.09 18.74 19.53
N GLY A 155 0.14 18.55 20.84
CA GLY A 155 0.87 17.45 21.49
C GLY A 155 0.03 16.19 21.58
N TYR A 156 0.64 15.05 21.31
CA TYR A 156 0.03 13.71 21.37
C TYR A 156 0.92 12.76 22.15
N LEU A 157 0.26 11.83 22.84
CA LEU A 157 0.89 10.63 23.42
C LEU A 157 0.38 9.40 22.67
N SER A 158 1.28 8.69 21.97
CA SER A 158 1.01 7.42 21.33
C SER A 158 1.58 6.29 22.17
N VAL A 159 0.80 5.24 22.42
CA VAL A 159 1.23 4.10 23.24
C VAL A 159 0.89 2.80 22.51
N GLU A 160 1.84 1.88 22.51
CA GLU A 160 1.67 0.50 22.07
C GLU A 160 2.07 -0.47 23.19
N ALA A 161 1.25 -1.50 23.41
CA ALA A 161 1.47 -2.50 24.44
C ALA A 161 1.03 -3.89 23.98
N LYS A 162 1.65 -4.93 24.55
CA LYS A 162 1.26 -6.34 24.39
C LYS A 162 0.56 -6.79 25.65
N TRP A 163 -0.54 -7.52 25.49
CA TRP A 163 -1.23 -8.18 26.59
C TRP A 163 -2.21 -9.23 26.06
N ALA A 164 -2.19 -10.43 26.60
CA ALA A 164 -2.97 -11.54 26.09
C ALA A 164 -3.97 -12.15 27.08
N ASP A 165 -3.80 -11.94 28.38
CA ASP A 165 -4.56 -12.66 29.39
C ASP A 165 -6.07 -12.35 29.36
N GLY A 166 -6.89 -13.37 29.07
CA GLY A 166 -8.34 -13.33 29.12
C GLY A 166 -9.01 -12.33 28.19
N GLN A 167 -8.33 -11.83 27.18
CA GLN A 167 -8.81 -10.75 26.36
C GLN A 167 -9.80 -11.17 25.25
N THR A 168 -10.62 -10.20 24.87
CA THR A 168 -11.51 -10.24 23.73
C THR A 168 -11.19 -9.07 22.80
N ASN A 169 -11.82 -9.02 21.62
CA ASN A 169 -11.65 -7.89 20.69
C ASN A 169 -12.06 -6.53 21.28
N SER A 170 -12.91 -6.52 22.32
CA SER A 170 -13.32 -5.31 23.02
C SER A 170 -12.46 -4.98 24.25
N SER A 171 -11.42 -5.76 24.53
CA SER A 171 -10.55 -5.51 25.68
C SER A 171 -9.76 -4.23 25.50
N GLN A 172 -9.66 -3.45 26.55
CA GLN A 172 -8.92 -2.19 26.58
C GLN A 172 -7.93 -2.17 27.73
N LEU A 173 -6.77 -1.59 27.51
CA LEU A 173 -5.81 -1.27 28.55
C LEU A 173 -6.00 0.19 28.98
N THR A 174 -5.90 0.45 30.27
CA THR A 174 -5.98 1.82 30.82
C THR A 174 -4.58 2.37 31.03
N ILE A 175 -4.32 3.56 30.47
CA ILE A 175 -3.07 4.28 30.64
C ILE A 175 -3.31 5.46 31.56
N GLU A 176 -2.52 5.56 32.61
CA GLU A 176 -2.39 6.75 33.45
C GLU A 176 -1.07 7.44 33.11
N ARG A 177 -1.09 8.76 32.95
CA ARG A 177 0.12 9.56 32.66
C ARG A 177 0.34 10.61 33.72
N ASP A 178 1.58 10.99 33.94
CA ASP A 178 1.90 12.18 34.71
C ASP A 178 1.66 13.47 33.87
N SER A 179 1.76 14.63 34.51
CA SER A 179 1.63 15.94 33.85
C SER A 179 2.98 16.60 33.55
N GLY A 180 4.06 15.83 33.57
CA GLY A 180 5.43 16.27 33.30
C GLY A 180 6.42 15.90 34.43
N PRO A 181 7.70 16.18 34.25
CA PRO A 181 8.74 15.74 35.14
C PRO A 181 8.50 16.04 36.62
N GLY A 182 8.60 15.02 37.46
CA GLY A 182 8.45 15.12 38.91
C GLY A 182 7.00 15.22 39.43
N THR A 183 6.02 15.01 38.58
CA THR A 183 4.60 14.92 38.97
C THR A 183 4.16 13.46 39.13
N GLU A 184 3.09 13.23 39.87
CA GLU A 184 2.58 11.89 40.12
C GLU A 184 1.89 11.31 38.87
N ILE A 185 2.05 10.00 38.63
CA ILE A 185 1.31 9.26 37.59
C ILE A 185 -0.20 9.37 37.89
N GLY A 186 -0.98 9.71 36.88
CA GLY A 186 -2.41 9.99 37.00
C GLY A 186 -2.72 11.51 37.04
N SER A 187 -1.75 12.36 37.42
CA SER A 187 -1.96 13.81 37.42
C SER A 187 -2.20 14.40 36.03
N GLY A 188 -1.69 13.78 34.98
CA GLY A 188 -1.92 14.16 33.59
C GLY A 188 -3.18 13.58 32.95
N GLY A 189 -3.94 12.76 33.73
CA GLY A 189 -5.16 12.11 33.26
C GLY A 189 -4.95 10.68 32.78
N THR A 190 -6.05 10.13 32.26
CA THR A 190 -6.11 8.73 31.76
C THR A 190 -6.55 8.67 30.31
N GLN A 191 -6.18 7.60 29.63
CA GLN A 191 -6.69 7.23 28.30
C GLN A 191 -6.79 5.70 28.22
N ASN A 192 -7.66 5.21 27.35
CA ASN A 192 -7.72 3.79 27.02
C ASN A 192 -7.11 3.56 25.66
N ILE A 193 -6.43 2.42 25.51
CA ILE A 193 -5.98 1.91 24.21
C ILE A 193 -6.68 0.59 23.92
N SER A 194 -7.19 0.48 22.72
CA SER A 194 -7.90 -0.69 22.24
C SER A 194 -6.95 -1.72 21.66
N ARG A 195 -7.41 -2.96 21.65
CA ARG A 195 -6.73 -4.03 20.94
C ARG A 195 -6.61 -3.68 19.45
N PHE A 196 -5.40 -3.79 18.96
CA PHE A 196 -5.16 -3.76 17.52
C PHE A 196 -5.26 -5.21 17.03
N VAL A 197 -6.37 -5.52 16.43
CA VAL A 197 -6.81 -6.88 16.12
C VAL A 197 -5.84 -7.65 15.23
N ASP A 198 -5.01 -6.97 14.39
CA ASP A 198 -4.12 -7.56 13.39
C ASP A 198 -2.80 -8.16 13.90
N ALA A 199 -2.55 -8.03 15.15
CA ALA A 199 -1.26 -8.45 15.65
C ALA A 199 -1.10 -9.97 15.83
N GLY A 200 -2.10 -10.77 15.47
CA GLY A 200 -2.06 -12.22 15.58
C GLY A 200 -1.74 -12.65 17.02
N VAL A 201 -0.66 -13.40 17.19
CA VAL A 201 -0.18 -13.92 18.48
C VAL A 201 0.07 -12.86 19.54
N TYR A 202 0.53 -11.69 19.15
CA TYR A 202 1.05 -10.70 20.10
C TYR A 202 -0.01 -9.78 20.70
N LEU A 203 -1.23 -9.81 20.20
CA LEU A 203 -2.37 -9.14 20.79
C LEU A 203 -2.07 -7.69 21.22
N TYR A 204 -1.57 -6.90 20.27
CA TYR A 204 -1.22 -5.51 20.47
C TYR A 204 -2.41 -4.65 20.86
N HIS A 205 -2.15 -3.71 21.74
CA HIS A 205 -3.04 -2.62 22.06
C HIS A 205 -2.33 -1.33 21.68
N ARG A 206 -2.98 -0.46 20.96
CA ARG A 206 -2.41 0.84 20.59
C ARG A 206 -3.47 1.93 20.59
N GLY A 207 -3.02 3.16 20.74
CA GLY A 207 -3.85 4.34 20.64
C GLY A 207 -3.04 5.61 20.86
N ALA A 208 -3.57 6.73 20.37
CA ALA A 208 -3.00 8.05 20.59
C ALA A 208 -4.06 8.96 21.21
N ALA A 209 -3.62 9.91 22.04
CA ALA A 209 -4.49 10.93 22.62
C ALA A 209 -3.79 12.28 22.64
N VAL A 210 -4.56 13.35 22.47
CA VAL A 210 -4.09 14.71 22.68
C VAL A 210 -3.69 14.91 24.14
N VAL A 211 -2.54 15.53 24.36
CA VAL A 211 -2.03 15.87 25.71
C VAL A 211 -1.67 17.35 25.77
N GLU A 212 -2.07 18.04 26.85
CA GLU A 212 -1.79 19.47 27.07
C GLU A 212 -0.31 19.70 27.44
N THR A 213 0.26 18.73 28.15
CA THR A 213 1.65 18.77 28.59
C THR A 213 2.31 17.45 28.23
N ARG A 214 3.61 17.51 27.86
CA ARG A 214 4.40 16.31 27.60
C ARG A 214 4.51 15.47 28.87
N PRO A 215 3.99 14.25 28.91
CA PRO A 215 4.20 13.35 30.03
C PRO A 215 5.65 12.87 30.09
N ASP A 216 6.15 12.54 31.27
CA ASP A 216 7.46 11.95 31.49
C ASP A 216 7.37 10.43 31.67
N THR A 217 6.29 9.98 32.30
CA THR A 217 6.07 8.56 32.64
C THR A 217 4.60 8.18 32.46
N ILE A 218 4.38 6.96 32.00
CA ILE A 218 3.06 6.33 31.96
C ILE A 218 3.03 5.05 32.79
N ARG A 219 1.83 4.66 33.22
CA ARG A 219 1.52 3.33 33.74
C ARG A 219 0.33 2.78 32.97
N ILE A 220 0.46 1.53 32.52
CA ILE A 220 -0.63 0.77 31.92
C ILE A 220 -1.16 -0.22 32.94
N THR A 221 -2.48 -0.37 32.97
CA THR A 221 -3.17 -1.36 33.79
C THR A 221 -4.11 -2.17 32.91
N SER A 222 -4.00 -3.51 32.99
CA SER A 222 -4.91 -4.45 32.33
C SER A 222 -6.21 -4.64 33.09
N PRO A 223 -7.26 -5.17 32.49
CA PRO A 223 -8.48 -5.59 33.21
C PRO A 223 -8.24 -6.65 34.29
N SER A 224 -7.22 -7.49 34.17
CA SER A 224 -6.79 -8.46 35.19
C SER A 224 -6.05 -7.84 36.38
N GLY A 225 -5.60 -6.60 36.23
CA GLY A 225 -4.88 -5.86 37.24
C GLY A 225 -3.36 -5.86 37.09
N ASP A 226 -2.82 -6.45 36.01
CA ASP A 226 -1.40 -6.39 35.69
C ASP A 226 -1.02 -4.97 35.32
N THR A 227 0.18 -4.58 35.64
CA THR A 227 0.66 -3.22 35.41
C THR A 227 2.07 -3.20 34.81
N ALA A 228 2.31 -2.24 33.94
CA ALA A 228 3.64 -1.90 33.44
C ALA A 228 3.83 -0.39 33.45
N THR A 229 5.08 0.06 33.59
CA THR A 229 5.43 1.48 33.62
C THR A 229 6.52 1.76 32.60
N ALA A 230 6.43 2.86 31.88
CA ALA A 230 7.45 3.27 30.93
C ALA A 230 7.69 4.77 30.94
N LYS A 231 8.92 5.17 30.61
CA LYS A 231 9.23 6.57 30.28
C LYS A 231 8.69 6.89 28.89
N VAL A 232 8.25 8.14 28.72
CA VAL A 232 7.80 8.65 27.44
C VAL A 232 8.99 9.18 26.67
N ALA A 233 9.23 8.62 25.49
CA ALA A 233 10.24 9.08 24.55
C ALA A 233 9.69 10.19 23.65
N ASP A 234 10.57 10.97 23.05
CA ASP A 234 10.19 11.91 22.00
C ASP A 234 10.22 11.19 20.64
N TRP A 235 9.09 11.18 19.96
CA TRP A 235 9.01 10.71 18.57
C TRP A 235 9.72 11.70 17.65
N LEU A 236 10.59 11.20 16.80
CA LEU A 236 11.49 12.00 15.96
C LEU A 236 12.33 12.98 16.82
N PRO A 237 13.15 12.44 17.75
CA PRO A 237 13.94 13.26 18.67
C PRO A 237 15.03 14.06 17.94
N ILE A 238 15.32 13.70 16.69
CA ILE A 238 16.29 14.37 15.85
C ILE A 238 15.52 15.30 14.94
N ASP A 239 15.76 16.59 15.09
CA ASP A 239 15.38 17.56 14.07
C ASP A 239 16.22 17.26 12.82
N GLY A 240 15.59 17.25 11.65
CA GLY A 240 16.33 17.05 10.42
C GLY A 240 17.53 17.98 10.29
N ASP A 241 18.50 17.60 9.48
CA ASP A 241 19.89 18.11 9.43
C ASP A 241 20.09 19.59 9.14
N GLY A 242 19.06 20.37 9.09
CA GLY A 242 19.14 21.78 8.92
C GLY A 242 18.44 22.28 7.67
N ALA A 243 18.19 23.56 7.71
CA ALA A 243 17.58 24.26 6.61
C ALA A 243 18.42 24.04 5.34
N PHE A 244 17.74 23.89 4.23
CA PHE A 244 18.38 24.07 2.93
C PHE A 244 19.13 25.40 2.89
N GLY A 245 20.22 25.47 2.13
CA GLY A 245 21.00 26.68 2.01
C GLY A 245 20.17 27.90 1.56
N PRO A 246 20.61 29.11 1.82
CA PRO A 246 19.80 30.31 1.56
C PRO A 246 19.46 30.52 0.07
N ASN A 247 20.14 29.82 -0.82
CA ASN A 247 19.89 29.89 -2.27
C ASN A 247 19.22 28.62 -2.80
N TYR A 248 18.81 27.70 -1.92
CA TYR A 248 18.13 26.48 -2.31
C TYR A 248 16.76 26.80 -2.90
N GLN A 249 16.48 26.21 -4.05
CA GLN A 249 15.22 26.37 -4.75
C GLN A 249 14.35 25.13 -4.55
N SER A 250 13.09 25.36 -4.32
CA SER A 250 12.01 24.36 -4.22
C SER A 250 10.74 24.98 -4.80
N ASP A 251 9.66 24.22 -4.80
CA ASP A 251 8.36 24.72 -5.24
C ASP A 251 8.25 24.85 -6.77
N PHE A 252 8.53 23.74 -7.44
CA PHE A 252 8.47 23.66 -8.90
C PHE A 252 7.13 23.13 -9.42
N ILE A 253 6.29 22.58 -8.56
CA ILE A 253 5.01 21.98 -8.91
C ILE A 253 3.88 23.00 -8.70
N THR A 254 3.12 23.27 -9.76
CA THR A 254 2.06 24.29 -9.78
C THR A 254 0.67 23.74 -10.11
N SER A 255 0.57 22.45 -10.44
CA SER A 255 -0.67 21.74 -10.77
C SER A 255 -0.45 20.24 -10.75
N TYR A 256 -1.53 19.46 -10.78
CA TYR A 256 -1.45 18.05 -11.13
C TYR A 256 -0.92 17.87 -12.56
N LEU A 257 -0.22 16.77 -12.79
CA LEU A 257 0.37 16.42 -14.08
C LEU A 257 -0.13 15.04 -14.52
N THR A 258 -0.57 14.94 -15.76
CA THR A 258 -0.87 13.65 -16.41
C THR A 258 0.41 12.86 -16.68
N PRO A 259 0.34 11.53 -16.89
CA PRO A 259 1.54 10.74 -17.23
C PRO A 259 2.36 11.28 -18.41
N THR A 260 1.71 11.80 -19.45
CA THR A 260 2.42 12.45 -20.58
C THR A 260 3.18 13.69 -20.11
N GLU A 261 2.55 14.56 -19.31
CA GLU A 261 3.19 15.76 -18.78
C GLU A 261 4.33 15.44 -17.80
N LEU A 262 4.20 14.36 -17.00
CA LEU A 262 5.28 13.87 -16.14
C LEU A 262 6.50 13.46 -16.98
N TYR A 263 6.29 12.67 -18.03
CA TYR A 263 7.38 12.24 -18.91
C TYR A 263 7.98 13.41 -19.72
N ASP A 264 7.16 14.32 -20.21
CA ASP A 264 7.64 15.51 -20.91
C ASP A 264 8.49 16.37 -19.97
N ARG A 265 8.10 16.46 -18.68
CA ARG A 265 8.86 17.22 -17.69
C ARG A 265 10.24 16.60 -17.44
N VAL A 266 10.33 15.27 -17.22
CA VAL A 266 11.63 14.63 -17.00
C VAL A 266 12.50 14.65 -18.26
N LYS A 267 11.92 14.53 -19.47
CA LYS A 267 12.64 14.68 -20.74
C LYS A 267 13.19 16.09 -20.91
N ALA A 268 12.40 17.11 -20.57
CA ALA A 268 12.85 18.51 -20.60
C ALA A 268 14.00 18.74 -19.61
N LEU A 269 13.91 18.18 -18.38
CA LEU A 269 14.98 18.27 -17.40
C LEU A 269 16.27 17.60 -17.86
N ALA A 270 16.21 16.41 -18.44
CA ALA A 270 17.39 15.75 -18.98
C ALA A 270 18.01 16.53 -20.15
N ALA A 271 17.19 17.16 -20.98
CA ALA A 271 17.66 18.02 -22.07
C ALA A 271 18.29 19.34 -21.54
N GLU A 272 17.78 19.92 -20.47
CA GLU A 272 18.32 21.11 -19.83
C GLU A 272 19.63 20.83 -19.07
N PHE A 273 19.75 19.63 -18.45
CA PHE A 273 20.90 19.25 -17.62
C PHE A 273 21.62 17.98 -18.13
N PRO A 274 22.07 17.90 -19.41
CA PRO A 274 22.59 16.68 -20.01
C PRO A 274 23.88 16.16 -19.35
N GLN A 275 24.57 17.02 -18.60
CA GLN A 275 25.77 16.65 -17.82
C GLN A 275 25.44 15.92 -16.49
N LEU A 276 24.19 15.98 -16.06
CA LEU A 276 23.73 15.49 -14.77
C LEU A 276 22.58 14.48 -14.88
N ALA A 277 21.88 14.46 -15.99
CA ALA A 277 20.72 13.59 -16.18
C ALA A 277 20.66 12.99 -17.58
N GLU A 278 20.02 11.85 -17.69
CA GLU A 278 19.66 11.19 -18.95
C GLU A 278 18.29 10.52 -18.79
N ILE A 279 17.60 10.32 -19.93
CA ILE A 279 16.38 9.53 -19.96
C ILE A 279 16.75 8.10 -20.30
N VAL A 280 16.18 7.18 -19.54
CA VAL A 280 16.22 5.73 -19.80
C VAL A 280 14.80 5.31 -20.14
N GLU A 281 14.60 4.80 -21.34
CA GLU A 281 13.40 4.10 -21.73
C GLU A 281 13.49 2.67 -21.20
N LEU A 282 12.49 2.27 -20.40
CA LEU A 282 12.47 0.94 -19.80
C LEU A 282 12.08 -0.11 -20.84
N PRO A 283 12.50 -1.37 -20.66
CA PRO A 283 12.42 -2.38 -21.73
C PRO A 283 11.01 -2.85 -22.07
N TYR A 284 10.04 -2.66 -21.17
CA TYR A 284 8.69 -3.16 -21.34
C TYR A 284 7.72 -1.98 -21.51
N GLU A 285 7.17 -1.84 -22.74
CA GLU A 285 6.02 -0.95 -22.97
C GLU A 285 4.79 -1.51 -22.26
N THR A 286 3.90 -0.65 -21.79
CA THR A 286 2.59 -1.04 -21.25
C THR A 286 1.74 -1.74 -22.30
N ASN A 287 0.61 -2.30 -21.89
CA ASN A 287 -0.30 -2.98 -22.83
C ASN A 287 -1.23 -2.01 -23.58
N GLY A 288 -1.26 -0.73 -23.19
CA GLY A 288 -2.22 0.22 -23.70
C GLY A 288 -3.65 -0.02 -23.16
N TYR A 289 -4.57 0.85 -23.56
CA TYR A 289 -5.98 0.71 -23.16
C TYR A 289 -6.96 1.00 -24.29
N ARG A 290 -6.54 0.70 -25.54
CA ARG A 290 -7.44 0.74 -26.68
C ARG A 290 -8.62 -0.18 -26.48
N ARG A 291 -9.81 0.25 -26.93
CA ARG A 291 -11.03 -0.54 -26.88
C ARG A 291 -11.76 -0.50 -28.20
N HIS A 292 -12.42 -1.61 -28.54
CA HIS A 292 -13.43 -1.62 -29.60
C HIS A 292 -14.67 -0.89 -29.09
N ALA A 293 -15.32 -0.17 -30.01
CA ALA A 293 -16.61 0.43 -29.66
C ALA A 293 -17.67 -0.67 -29.48
N GLN A 294 -18.52 -0.52 -28.50
CA GLN A 294 -19.53 -1.53 -28.13
C GLN A 294 -20.91 -0.90 -28.08
N ALA A 295 -21.92 -1.67 -28.45
CA ALA A 295 -23.32 -1.41 -28.17
C ALA A 295 -23.97 -2.65 -27.55
N LEU A 296 -24.87 -2.43 -26.61
CA LEU A 296 -25.67 -3.47 -25.95
C LEU A 296 -27.15 -3.19 -26.17
N LEU A 297 -27.83 -4.03 -26.93
CA LEU A 297 -29.25 -3.93 -27.17
C LEU A 297 -30.02 -5.06 -26.50
N GLY A 298 -31.07 -4.72 -25.76
CA GLY A 298 -31.90 -5.63 -24.97
C GLY A 298 -31.89 -5.30 -23.50
N SER A 299 -32.88 -5.79 -22.75
CA SER A 299 -33.14 -5.43 -21.35
C SER A 299 -32.84 -6.54 -20.34
N THR A 300 -32.61 -7.77 -20.82
CA THR A 300 -32.35 -8.96 -19.98
C THR A 300 -31.16 -9.73 -20.52
N THR A 301 -30.45 -10.46 -19.70
CA THR A 301 -29.33 -11.30 -20.13
C THR A 301 -29.73 -12.26 -21.29
N ALA A 302 -30.94 -12.80 -21.28
CA ALA A 302 -31.41 -13.74 -22.28
C ALA A 302 -31.69 -13.11 -23.66
N ASN A 303 -32.03 -11.81 -23.72
CA ASN A 303 -32.40 -11.10 -24.97
C ASN A 303 -31.41 -10.01 -25.37
N ARG A 304 -30.37 -9.76 -24.58
CA ARG A 304 -29.36 -8.73 -24.87
C ARG A 304 -28.34 -9.27 -25.89
N VAL A 305 -28.06 -8.46 -26.90
CA VAL A 305 -27.04 -8.69 -27.90
C VAL A 305 -25.94 -7.66 -27.70
N GLY A 306 -24.72 -8.16 -27.54
CA GLY A 306 -23.50 -7.33 -27.56
C GLY A 306 -22.98 -7.23 -28.99
N ILE A 307 -22.52 -6.06 -29.38
CA ILE A 307 -22.00 -5.76 -30.71
C ILE A 307 -20.73 -4.93 -30.51
N ASP A 308 -19.59 -5.48 -30.89
CA ASP A 308 -18.31 -4.80 -30.84
C ASP A 308 -17.85 -4.44 -32.24
N SER A 309 -17.25 -3.26 -32.41
CA SER A 309 -16.62 -2.86 -33.67
C SER A 309 -15.37 -3.70 -33.96
N VAL A 310 -15.04 -3.88 -35.23
CA VAL A 310 -13.78 -4.50 -35.69
C VAL A 310 -12.63 -3.48 -35.58
N ALA A 311 -12.89 -2.22 -35.94
CA ALA A 311 -11.95 -1.13 -35.73
C ALA A 311 -11.93 -0.71 -34.25
N TRP A 312 -10.81 -0.15 -33.77
CA TRP A 312 -10.78 0.50 -32.46
C TRP A 312 -11.76 1.68 -32.43
N GLY A 313 -12.31 2.01 -31.26
CA GLY A 313 -13.33 3.05 -31.15
C GLY A 313 -12.92 4.36 -31.79
N HIS A 314 -11.78 4.91 -31.41
CA HIS A 314 -11.25 6.16 -31.93
C HIS A 314 -10.71 6.09 -33.38
N GLU A 315 -10.63 4.89 -33.97
CA GLU A 315 -10.22 4.63 -35.37
C GLU A 315 -11.41 4.33 -36.26
N GLY A 316 -12.61 4.81 -35.92
CA GLY A 316 -13.84 4.65 -36.66
C GLY A 316 -14.87 3.70 -36.05
N GLY A 317 -14.52 3.00 -34.98
CA GLY A 317 -15.46 2.14 -34.26
C GLY A 317 -16.60 2.94 -33.61
N ASN A 318 -16.32 4.15 -33.12
CA ASN A 318 -17.30 5.05 -32.48
C ASN A 318 -18.24 5.72 -33.49
N ASP A 319 -17.96 5.64 -34.81
CA ASP A 319 -18.83 6.19 -35.85
C ASP A 319 -19.97 5.21 -36.23
N LEU A 320 -19.89 3.96 -35.76
CA LEU A 320 -20.85 2.91 -36.08
C LEU A 320 -22.13 3.05 -35.26
N SER A 321 -23.27 2.79 -35.93
CA SER A 321 -24.56 2.66 -35.25
C SER A 321 -25.22 1.31 -35.53
N VAL A 322 -26.13 0.88 -34.64
CA VAL A 322 -26.91 -0.34 -34.83
C VAL A 322 -28.38 -0.11 -34.52
N ALA A 323 -29.26 -0.62 -35.35
CA ALA A 323 -30.70 -0.58 -35.16
C ALA A 323 -31.36 -1.95 -35.38
N PHE A 324 -32.15 -2.37 -34.40
CA PHE A 324 -33.10 -3.48 -34.54
C PHE A 324 -34.47 -2.90 -34.86
N VAL A 325 -34.98 -3.21 -36.04
CA VAL A 325 -36.23 -2.62 -36.56
C VAL A 325 -37.31 -3.65 -36.78
N ASP A 326 -38.54 -3.25 -36.51
CA ASP A 326 -39.72 -4.01 -36.90
C ASP A 326 -39.99 -3.72 -38.40
N PRO A 327 -40.05 -4.77 -39.27
CA PRO A 327 -40.37 -4.57 -40.69
C PRO A 327 -41.77 -4.03 -40.95
N GLY A 328 -42.66 -4.05 -39.96
CA GLY A 328 -44.06 -3.58 -40.09
C GLY A 328 -44.91 -4.47 -40.97
N ALA A 329 -44.49 -5.67 -41.28
CA ALA A 329 -45.20 -6.64 -42.11
C ALA A 329 -45.21 -8.03 -41.48
N ALA A 330 -46.26 -8.79 -41.70
CA ALA A 330 -46.35 -10.20 -41.26
C ALA A 330 -45.43 -11.10 -42.07
N ASP A 331 -45.01 -12.24 -41.44
CA ASP A 331 -44.19 -13.28 -42.03
C ASP A 331 -42.87 -12.77 -42.64
N SER A 332 -42.30 -11.70 -42.06
CA SER A 332 -41.06 -11.12 -42.55
C SER A 332 -39.87 -11.96 -42.10
N PRO A 333 -38.87 -12.23 -42.97
CA PRO A 333 -37.65 -12.91 -42.54
C PRO A 333 -36.69 -11.98 -41.77
N LEU A 334 -35.86 -12.53 -40.89
CA LEU A 334 -34.72 -11.87 -40.30
C LEU A 334 -33.71 -11.46 -41.40
N SER A 335 -33.30 -10.19 -41.46
CA SER A 335 -32.33 -9.74 -42.45
C SER A 335 -31.39 -8.67 -41.85
N VAL A 336 -30.19 -8.61 -42.39
CA VAL A 336 -29.13 -7.69 -41.95
C VAL A 336 -28.66 -6.84 -43.15
N SER A 337 -28.56 -5.53 -43.00
CA SER A 337 -28.03 -4.63 -44.02
C SER A 337 -27.09 -3.63 -43.36
N VAL A 338 -26.07 -3.17 -44.13
CA VAL A 338 -25.13 -2.12 -43.77
C VAL A 338 -25.20 -1.03 -44.81
N THR A 339 -25.30 0.22 -44.38
CA THR A 339 -25.31 1.41 -45.24
C THR A 339 -24.39 2.47 -44.61
N GLY A 340 -23.21 2.62 -45.19
CA GLY A 340 -22.16 3.43 -44.52
C GLY A 340 -21.78 2.77 -43.19
N ASP A 341 -21.90 3.53 -42.12
CA ASP A 341 -21.57 3.12 -40.74
C ASP A 341 -22.80 2.57 -40.00
N ASP A 342 -23.97 2.53 -40.66
CA ASP A 342 -25.23 2.11 -40.02
C ASP A 342 -25.51 0.61 -40.26
N LEU A 343 -25.55 -0.16 -39.20
CA LEU A 343 -25.99 -1.55 -39.19
C LEU A 343 -27.47 -1.64 -38.85
N THR A 344 -28.28 -2.12 -39.76
CA THR A 344 -29.72 -2.35 -39.55
C THR A 344 -30.05 -3.84 -39.58
N VAL A 345 -30.71 -4.32 -38.51
CA VAL A 345 -31.25 -5.67 -38.39
C VAL A 345 -32.79 -5.60 -38.46
N SER A 346 -33.39 -6.00 -39.56
CA SER A 346 -34.83 -6.16 -39.68
C SER A 346 -35.24 -7.49 -39.07
N LEU A 347 -36.02 -7.43 -37.97
CA LEU A 347 -36.39 -8.58 -37.16
C LEU A 347 -37.45 -9.46 -37.88
N ALA A 348 -37.35 -10.77 -37.67
CA ALA A 348 -38.39 -11.67 -38.18
C ALA A 348 -39.70 -11.49 -37.42
N THR A 349 -40.82 -11.61 -38.15
CA THR A 349 -42.19 -11.58 -37.59
C THR A 349 -42.98 -12.83 -37.96
N ASP A 350 -43.98 -13.12 -37.14
CA ASP A 350 -44.95 -14.18 -37.45
C ASP A 350 -46.13 -13.69 -38.31
N ALA A 351 -47.13 -14.58 -38.59
CA ALA A 351 -48.32 -14.24 -39.35
C ALA A 351 -49.20 -13.17 -38.72
N SER A 352 -48.99 -12.86 -37.43
CA SER A 352 -49.67 -11.75 -36.74
C SER A 352 -48.87 -10.45 -36.77
N GLY A 353 -47.64 -10.46 -37.27
CA GLY A 353 -46.67 -9.35 -37.24
C GLY A 353 -45.91 -9.23 -35.94
N ALA A 354 -46.02 -10.22 -35.03
CA ALA A 354 -45.24 -10.19 -33.79
C ALA A 354 -43.80 -10.62 -34.01
N ILE A 355 -42.82 -9.94 -33.33
CA ILE A 355 -41.40 -10.25 -33.44
C ILE A 355 -41.12 -11.66 -32.88
N THR A 356 -40.38 -12.45 -33.63
CA THR A 356 -40.00 -13.85 -33.31
C THR A 356 -38.48 -14.05 -33.19
N SER A 357 -37.68 -13.07 -33.55
CA SER A 357 -36.20 -13.17 -33.50
C SER A 357 -35.69 -13.25 -32.06
N THR A 358 -34.89 -14.26 -31.78
CA THR A 358 -34.15 -14.39 -30.54
C THR A 358 -32.78 -13.73 -30.67
N ALA A 359 -32.14 -13.40 -29.53
CA ALA A 359 -30.79 -12.83 -29.52
C ALA A 359 -29.78 -13.73 -30.25
N ALA A 360 -29.85 -15.05 -30.05
CA ALA A 360 -28.96 -16.01 -30.73
C ALA A 360 -29.16 -15.99 -32.27
N GLN A 361 -30.41 -15.84 -32.75
CA GLN A 361 -30.68 -15.72 -34.18
C GLN A 361 -30.15 -14.43 -34.78
N VAL A 362 -30.31 -13.29 -34.06
CA VAL A 362 -29.78 -11.99 -34.47
C VAL A 362 -28.26 -12.03 -34.52
N VAL A 363 -27.61 -12.55 -33.49
CA VAL A 363 -26.15 -12.75 -33.48
C VAL A 363 -25.67 -13.58 -34.67
N ALA A 364 -26.32 -14.70 -34.92
CA ALA A 364 -25.96 -15.57 -36.06
C ALA A 364 -26.15 -14.84 -37.40
N ALA A 365 -27.23 -14.04 -37.57
CA ALA A 365 -27.49 -13.30 -38.79
C ALA A 365 -26.46 -12.17 -39.02
N ILE A 366 -26.10 -11.43 -38.00
CA ILE A 366 -25.08 -10.36 -38.10
C ILE A 366 -23.74 -11.00 -38.49
N ASN A 367 -23.26 -12.01 -37.77
CA ASN A 367 -21.97 -12.65 -38.02
C ASN A 367 -21.92 -13.42 -39.37
N ALA A 368 -23.07 -13.87 -39.90
CA ALA A 368 -23.16 -14.48 -41.22
C ALA A 368 -23.22 -13.49 -42.39
N SER A 369 -23.49 -12.20 -42.13
CA SER A 369 -23.51 -11.16 -43.15
C SER A 369 -22.10 -10.70 -43.47
N PRO A 370 -21.56 -10.85 -44.69
CA PRO A 370 -20.20 -10.40 -45.03
C PRO A 370 -19.99 -8.92 -44.87
N ALA A 371 -21.02 -8.08 -45.05
CA ALA A 371 -20.94 -6.65 -44.88
C ALA A 371 -20.90 -6.26 -43.39
N ALA A 372 -21.72 -6.93 -42.54
CA ALA A 372 -21.76 -6.65 -41.13
C ALA A 372 -20.50 -7.18 -40.41
N SER A 373 -20.08 -8.42 -40.69
CA SER A 373 -18.92 -9.04 -40.07
C SER A 373 -17.58 -8.37 -40.47
N ALA A 374 -17.59 -7.53 -41.50
CA ALA A 374 -16.41 -6.69 -41.83
C ALA A 374 -16.22 -5.51 -40.87
N ILE A 375 -17.26 -5.05 -40.18
CA ILE A 375 -17.24 -3.86 -39.34
C ILE A 375 -17.58 -4.16 -37.86
N VAL A 376 -18.33 -5.24 -37.57
CA VAL A 376 -18.72 -5.61 -36.20
C VAL A 376 -18.64 -7.11 -35.95
N VAL A 377 -18.52 -7.47 -34.67
CA VAL A 377 -18.70 -8.83 -34.16
C VAL A 377 -19.86 -8.81 -33.17
N ALA A 378 -20.86 -9.69 -33.37
CA ALA A 378 -22.00 -9.82 -32.46
C ALA A 378 -21.88 -11.06 -31.58
N TYR A 379 -22.37 -10.96 -30.35
CA TYR A 379 -22.39 -12.06 -29.40
C TYR A 379 -23.60 -11.98 -28.46
N THR A 380 -23.93 -13.12 -27.83
CA THR A 380 -24.97 -13.19 -26.79
C THR A 380 -24.37 -12.69 -25.47
N TYR A 381 -25.08 -11.78 -24.81
CA TYR A 381 -24.57 -11.10 -23.64
C TYR A 381 -24.18 -12.07 -22.51
N ARG A 382 -22.98 -11.93 -21.97
CA ARG A 382 -22.42 -12.75 -20.89
C ARG A 382 -22.53 -14.28 -21.14
N GLY A 383 -22.35 -14.70 -22.37
CA GLY A 383 -22.38 -16.12 -22.72
C GLY A 383 -23.75 -16.80 -22.55
N SER A 384 -24.83 -16.00 -22.48
CA SER A 384 -26.18 -16.53 -22.40
C SER A 384 -26.53 -17.38 -23.66
N THR A 385 -27.52 -18.25 -23.54
CA THR A 385 -28.02 -19.02 -24.68
C THR A 385 -28.72 -18.16 -25.74
N GLY A 386 -29.02 -16.89 -25.41
CA GLY A 386 -29.68 -15.95 -26.31
C GLY A 386 -31.08 -16.35 -26.72
N ASN A 387 -31.82 -17.10 -25.90
CA ASN A 387 -33.18 -17.60 -26.23
C ASN A 387 -34.28 -16.53 -26.04
N GLY A 388 -33.94 -15.36 -25.44
CA GLY A 388 -34.90 -14.28 -25.27
C GLY A 388 -35.20 -13.58 -26.58
N LEU A 389 -36.47 -13.17 -26.78
CA LEU A 389 -36.88 -12.37 -27.93
C LEU A 389 -36.27 -10.98 -27.82
N VAL A 390 -35.63 -10.54 -28.89
CA VAL A 390 -35.14 -9.17 -28.97
C VAL A 390 -36.28 -8.15 -29.16
N SER A 391 -36.05 -6.91 -28.79
CA SER A 391 -36.97 -5.80 -29.03
C SER A 391 -36.35 -4.80 -30.02
N VAL A 392 -37.22 -3.98 -30.59
CA VAL A 392 -36.76 -2.83 -31.40
C VAL A 392 -35.95 -1.86 -30.52
N GLY A 393 -34.93 -1.28 -31.12
CA GLY A 393 -34.04 -0.35 -30.41
C GLY A 393 -32.88 0.04 -31.33
N SER A 394 -32.21 1.12 -30.99
CA SER A 394 -30.99 1.54 -31.65
C SER A 394 -29.99 2.06 -30.62
N ALA A 395 -28.71 1.94 -30.97
CA ALA A 395 -27.62 2.52 -30.17
C ALA A 395 -26.45 2.87 -31.10
N ASP A 396 -25.75 3.93 -30.78
CA ASP A 396 -24.42 4.19 -31.33
C ASP A 396 -23.42 3.33 -30.57
N LEU A 397 -22.39 2.86 -31.24
CA LEU A 397 -21.29 2.15 -30.61
C LEU A 397 -20.34 3.18 -29.96
N SER A 398 -19.79 2.82 -28.82
CA SER A 398 -18.82 3.66 -28.12
C SER A 398 -17.75 2.82 -27.42
N ASP A 399 -16.50 3.23 -27.48
CA ASP A 399 -15.44 2.66 -26.67
C ASP A 399 -15.52 3.09 -25.19
N GLY A 400 -16.37 4.07 -24.92
CA GLY A 400 -16.58 4.61 -23.57
C GLY A 400 -15.35 5.31 -23.02
N LEU A 401 -14.43 5.78 -23.87
CA LEU A 401 -13.24 6.54 -23.48
C LEU A 401 -13.47 8.03 -23.73
N SER A 402 -13.12 8.84 -22.74
CA SER A 402 -13.32 10.29 -22.71
C SER A 402 -12.02 11.08 -22.91
N ALA A 403 -10.86 10.42 -22.88
CA ALA A 403 -9.58 11.08 -23.10
C ALA A 403 -9.55 11.77 -24.47
N PRO A 404 -8.99 13.00 -24.60
CA PRO A 404 -8.82 13.66 -25.89
C PRO A 404 -8.05 12.78 -26.89
N GLU A 405 -8.26 12.97 -28.18
CA GLU A 405 -7.54 12.25 -29.24
C GLU A 405 -6.01 12.41 -29.17
N SER A 406 -5.54 13.52 -28.57
CA SER A 406 -4.12 13.76 -28.35
C SER A 406 -3.48 12.84 -27.29
N VAL A 407 -4.29 12.17 -26.47
CA VAL A 407 -3.82 11.19 -25.49
C VAL A 407 -3.84 9.82 -26.15
N SER A 408 -2.66 9.24 -26.37
CA SER A 408 -2.55 7.91 -26.96
C SER A 408 -3.20 6.85 -26.06
N ARG A 409 -3.82 5.88 -26.67
CA ARG A 409 -4.35 4.67 -26.02
C ARG A 409 -3.53 3.42 -26.40
N ASP A 410 -2.51 3.63 -27.21
CA ASP A 410 -1.55 2.60 -27.58
C ASP A 410 -0.64 2.24 -26.39
N PRO A 411 0.06 1.11 -26.44
CA PRO A 411 1.13 0.82 -25.50
C PRO A 411 2.06 2.02 -25.30
N HIS A 412 2.32 2.36 -24.05
CA HIS A 412 3.18 3.49 -23.70
C HIS A 412 4.57 3.00 -23.29
N PRO A 413 5.64 3.59 -23.82
CA PRO A 413 6.96 3.42 -23.23
C PRO A 413 7.00 4.05 -21.83
N VAL A 414 7.64 3.38 -20.90
CA VAL A 414 7.84 3.86 -19.53
C VAL A 414 9.24 4.46 -19.42
N TYR A 415 9.35 5.63 -18.82
CA TYR A 415 10.61 6.37 -18.74
C TYR A 415 11.07 6.58 -17.31
N ALA A 416 12.37 6.39 -17.09
CA ALA A 416 13.08 6.86 -15.92
C ALA A 416 13.97 8.05 -16.28
N ILE A 417 14.07 9.03 -15.37
CA ILE A 417 15.19 9.97 -15.38
C ILE A 417 16.27 9.45 -14.46
N ARG A 418 17.50 9.30 -14.98
CA ARG A 418 18.68 8.88 -14.24
C ARG A 418 19.56 10.08 -13.96
N ILE A 419 19.74 10.43 -12.68
CA ILE A 419 20.41 11.64 -12.23
C ILE A 419 21.71 11.28 -11.50
N GLY A 420 22.78 11.91 -11.85
CA GLY A 420 24.09 11.75 -11.23
C GLY A 420 25.19 12.35 -12.09
N LYS A 421 26.29 12.75 -11.48
CA LYS A 421 27.47 13.18 -12.23
C LYS A 421 28.14 12.00 -12.95
N THR A 422 28.07 10.81 -12.34
CA THR A 422 28.54 9.53 -12.88
C THR A 422 27.36 8.56 -12.84
N ARG A 423 26.99 8.02 -14.00
CA ARG A 423 25.82 7.17 -14.21
C ARG A 423 26.21 5.84 -14.87
N ASP A 424 27.26 5.23 -14.39
CA ASP A 424 27.84 3.99 -14.94
C ASP A 424 27.75 2.78 -13.99
N GLY A 425 26.93 2.90 -12.94
CA GLY A 425 26.77 1.87 -11.93
C GLY A 425 27.89 1.80 -10.88
N SER A 426 28.89 2.69 -10.96
CA SER A 426 30.02 2.72 -10.01
C SER A 426 29.71 3.47 -8.71
N LYS A 427 28.54 4.12 -8.61
CA LYS A 427 28.09 4.86 -7.44
C LYS A 427 26.93 4.14 -6.78
N PRO A 428 26.75 4.28 -5.46
CA PRO A 428 25.55 3.79 -4.80
C PRO A 428 24.28 4.32 -5.49
N GLY A 429 23.36 3.41 -5.80
CA GLY A 429 22.13 3.73 -6.52
C GLY A 429 20.97 3.95 -5.56
N VAL A 430 20.07 4.84 -5.95
CA VAL A 430 18.77 5.08 -5.29
C VAL A 430 17.67 5.00 -6.33
N LEU A 431 16.63 4.23 -6.08
CA LEU A 431 15.44 4.12 -6.93
C LEU A 431 14.25 4.78 -6.22
N ALA A 432 13.59 5.72 -6.90
CA ALA A 432 12.32 6.28 -6.47
C ALA A 432 11.30 6.12 -7.61
N TYR A 433 10.11 5.62 -7.29
CA TYR A 433 9.08 5.42 -8.31
C TYR A 433 7.69 5.65 -7.72
N ALA A 434 6.76 6.01 -8.58
CA ALA A 434 5.41 6.39 -8.20
C ALA A 434 4.37 5.90 -9.22
N GLN A 435 3.11 5.99 -8.83
CA GLN A 435 1.94 5.69 -9.67
C GLN A 435 1.90 4.22 -10.15
N GLU A 436 2.24 3.27 -9.30
CA GLU A 436 1.81 1.89 -9.50
C GLU A 436 0.28 1.82 -9.50
N HIS A 437 -0.34 2.58 -8.57
CA HIS A 437 -1.78 2.78 -8.54
C HIS A 437 -2.17 4.09 -9.22
N ALA A 438 -3.02 3.96 -10.21
CA ALA A 438 -3.35 5.04 -11.15
C ALA A 438 -4.02 6.27 -10.51
N ARG A 439 -4.86 6.05 -9.48
CA ARG A 439 -5.63 7.12 -8.79
C ARG A 439 -4.81 7.97 -7.81
N GLU A 440 -3.58 7.62 -7.57
CA GLU A 440 -2.70 8.27 -6.60
C GLU A 440 -1.91 9.38 -7.30
N TRP A 441 -2.48 10.59 -7.31
CA TRP A 441 -1.94 11.67 -8.16
C TRP A 441 -0.87 12.52 -7.50
N VAL A 442 -0.72 12.48 -6.16
CA VAL A 442 0.30 13.26 -5.43
C VAL A 442 1.70 12.64 -5.51
N PRO A 443 1.88 11.31 -5.35
CA PRO A 443 3.19 10.66 -5.41
C PRO A 443 4.04 11.01 -6.64
N PRO A 444 3.49 11.05 -7.88
CA PRO A 444 4.23 11.52 -9.05
C PRO A 444 4.79 12.94 -8.89
N LEU A 445 4.04 13.84 -8.26
CA LEU A 445 4.47 15.23 -8.05
C LEU A 445 5.68 15.30 -7.11
N VAL A 446 5.72 14.44 -6.08
CA VAL A 446 6.87 14.30 -5.17
C VAL A 446 8.14 13.93 -5.94
N THR A 447 8.02 13.00 -6.88
CA THR A 447 9.17 12.56 -7.71
C THR A 447 9.69 13.68 -8.61
N ILE A 448 8.79 14.42 -9.26
CA ILE A 448 9.15 15.54 -10.14
C ILE A 448 9.76 16.68 -9.33
N GLU A 449 9.14 17.07 -8.21
CA GLU A 449 9.69 18.10 -7.32
C GLU A 449 11.11 17.72 -6.86
N THR A 450 11.34 16.44 -6.53
CA THR A 450 12.67 15.95 -6.14
C THR A 450 13.67 16.03 -7.30
N ALA A 451 13.31 15.61 -8.51
CA ALA A 451 14.17 15.70 -9.68
C ALA A 451 14.56 17.14 -9.99
N GLU A 452 13.60 18.08 -9.97
CA GLU A 452 13.83 19.51 -10.14
C GLU A 452 14.82 20.05 -9.08
N ARG A 453 14.60 19.71 -7.81
CA ARG A 453 15.47 20.14 -6.70
C ARG A 453 16.90 19.66 -6.88
N LEU A 454 17.09 18.39 -7.25
CA LEU A 454 18.42 17.82 -7.47
C LEU A 454 19.18 18.52 -8.60
N LEU A 455 18.51 18.81 -9.70
CA LEU A 455 19.14 19.35 -10.90
C LEU A 455 19.34 20.87 -10.80
N ARG A 456 18.31 21.62 -10.40
CA ARG A 456 18.38 23.09 -10.34
C ARG A 456 19.26 23.61 -9.22
N ASN A 457 19.37 22.86 -8.12
CA ASN A 457 20.26 23.27 -7.01
C ASN A 457 21.71 22.81 -7.14
N TYR A 458 22.04 21.96 -8.13
CA TYR A 458 23.39 21.41 -8.26
C TYR A 458 24.50 22.47 -8.30
N ALA A 459 24.25 23.60 -8.98
CA ALA A 459 25.26 24.65 -9.13
C ALA A 459 25.39 25.57 -7.90
N GLN A 460 24.35 25.70 -7.10
CA GLN A 460 24.23 26.75 -6.08
C GLN A 460 24.13 26.22 -4.65
N ASP A 461 23.79 24.96 -4.47
CA ASP A 461 23.73 24.31 -3.16
C ASP A 461 24.82 23.24 -3.04
N ALA A 462 25.65 23.37 -2.00
CA ALA A 462 26.80 22.48 -1.82
C ALA A 462 26.40 21.06 -1.45
N GLU A 463 25.29 20.88 -0.69
CA GLU A 463 24.80 19.56 -0.30
C GLU A 463 24.17 18.83 -1.49
N THR A 464 23.32 19.50 -2.27
CA THR A 464 22.78 18.93 -3.50
C THR A 464 23.89 18.50 -4.46
N LYS A 465 24.94 19.33 -4.58
CA LYS A 465 26.10 18.97 -5.40
C LYS A 465 26.80 17.71 -4.90
N LYS A 466 26.93 17.54 -3.58
CA LYS A 466 27.51 16.32 -3.00
C LYS A 466 26.65 15.09 -3.33
N LEU A 467 25.32 15.21 -3.15
CA LEU A 467 24.39 14.12 -3.46
C LEU A 467 24.51 13.68 -4.93
N VAL A 468 24.35 14.58 -5.86
CA VAL A 468 24.39 14.28 -7.30
C VAL A 468 25.78 13.80 -7.77
N ASN A 469 26.85 14.16 -7.07
CA ASN A 469 28.19 13.62 -7.36
C ASN A 469 28.44 12.22 -6.76
N ALA A 470 27.79 11.88 -5.67
CA ALA A 470 28.01 10.67 -4.92
C ALA A 470 27.09 9.53 -5.32
N LEU A 471 25.93 9.81 -5.89
CA LEU A 471 24.87 8.86 -6.14
C LEU A 471 24.56 8.68 -7.64
N ASP A 472 23.91 7.55 -7.92
CA ASP A 472 23.30 7.18 -9.21
C ASP A 472 21.78 7.03 -8.96
N ILE A 473 21.02 8.09 -9.25
CA ILE A 473 19.62 8.23 -8.82
C ILE A 473 18.68 7.95 -9.97
N TRP A 474 17.80 6.98 -9.78
CA TRP A 474 16.75 6.59 -10.74
C TRP A 474 15.40 7.08 -10.24
N ILE A 475 14.66 7.81 -11.07
CA ILE A 475 13.31 8.29 -10.76
C ILE A 475 12.36 7.88 -11.88
N VAL A 476 11.33 7.09 -11.57
CA VAL A 476 10.24 6.72 -12.47
C VAL A 476 8.97 7.45 -11.99
N PRO A 477 8.58 8.56 -12.64
CA PRO A 477 7.49 9.39 -12.13
C PRO A 477 6.11 8.73 -12.29
N SER A 478 5.95 7.83 -13.25
CA SER A 478 4.72 7.06 -13.48
C SER A 478 5.10 5.65 -13.94
N VAL A 479 4.79 4.64 -13.14
CA VAL A 479 5.00 3.23 -13.51
C VAL A 479 3.87 2.73 -14.40
N ASN A 480 2.65 3.25 -14.17
CA ASN A 480 1.40 2.82 -14.80
C ASN A 480 0.75 3.98 -15.58
N PRO A 481 1.32 4.39 -16.72
CA PRO A 481 0.79 5.52 -17.50
C PRO A 481 -0.59 5.24 -18.11
N ASP A 482 -0.91 4.00 -18.47
CA ASP A 482 -2.23 3.62 -18.99
C ASP A 482 -3.34 3.89 -17.98
N GLY A 483 -3.20 3.30 -16.78
CA GLY A 483 -4.12 3.54 -15.68
C GLY A 483 -4.13 5.02 -15.27
N GLY A 484 -2.95 5.66 -15.23
CA GLY A 484 -2.81 7.08 -14.95
C GLY A 484 -3.65 7.94 -15.88
N HIS A 485 -3.54 7.79 -17.19
CA HIS A 485 -4.39 8.50 -18.16
C HIS A 485 -5.87 8.19 -17.96
N TYR A 486 -6.20 6.90 -17.78
CA TYR A 486 -7.57 6.49 -17.53
C TYR A 486 -8.15 7.13 -16.27
N SER A 487 -7.36 7.26 -15.20
CA SER A 487 -7.79 7.91 -13.97
C SER A 487 -8.04 9.41 -14.12
N PHE A 488 -7.29 10.09 -14.98
CA PHE A 488 -7.47 11.52 -15.24
C PHE A 488 -8.70 11.83 -16.11
N TYR A 489 -9.01 10.98 -17.09
CA TYR A 489 -9.97 11.32 -18.12
C TYR A 489 -11.26 10.51 -18.07
N ASP A 490 -11.21 9.29 -17.57
CA ASP A 490 -12.31 8.34 -17.69
C ASP A 490 -12.88 7.90 -16.35
N PHE A 491 -12.01 7.54 -15.37
CA PHE A 491 -12.44 7.01 -14.09
C PHE A 491 -11.40 7.33 -13.01
N ASN A 492 -11.64 8.41 -12.25
CA ASN A 492 -10.70 8.92 -11.25
C ASN A 492 -10.36 7.94 -10.11
N SER A 493 -11.19 6.94 -9.87
CA SER A 493 -10.96 5.89 -8.87
C SER A 493 -10.21 4.68 -9.41
N GLN A 494 -9.70 4.71 -10.65
CA GLN A 494 -8.90 3.62 -11.21
C GLN A 494 -7.64 3.38 -10.37
N ARG A 495 -7.52 2.19 -9.79
CA ARG A 495 -6.34 1.76 -9.03
C ARG A 495 -5.33 1.02 -9.91
N LYS A 496 -5.80 0.04 -10.64
CA LYS A 496 -5.05 -0.98 -11.36
C LYS A 496 -4.49 -0.45 -12.69
N ASN A 497 -3.66 -1.25 -13.36
CA ASN A 497 -3.36 -1.01 -14.77
C ASN A 497 -4.60 -1.27 -15.65
N MET A 498 -4.44 -1.28 -16.97
CA MET A 498 -5.59 -1.38 -17.88
C MET A 498 -5.68 -2.73 -18.61
N THR A 499 -4.84 -3.71 -18.25
CA THR A 499 -4.81 -5.00 -18.92
C THR A 499 -6.01 -5.87 -18.52
N ASN A 500 -6.84 -6.23 -19.48
CA ASN A 500 -8.03 -7.06 -19.23
C ASN A 500 -7.70 -8.56 -19.31
N HIS A 501 -7.58 -9.20 -18.17
CA HIS A 501 -7.44 -10.66 -18.04
C HIS A 501 -8.75 -11.39 -17.72
N CYS A 502 -9.89 -10.68 -17.70
CA CYS A 502 -11.16 -11.31 -17.44
C CYS A 502 -11.58 -12.23 -18.60
N PRO A 503 -12.23 -13.39 -18.30
CA PRO A 503 -12.77 -14.27 -19.33
C PRO A 503 -13.75 -13.53 -20.24
N LEU A 504 -13.87 -13.96 -21.49
CA LEU A 504 -14.81 -13.40 -22.49
C LEU A 504 -16.31 -13.56 -22.13
N THR A 505 -16.63 -14.09 -20.96
CA THR A 505 -17.98 -14.28 -20.43
C THR A 505 -18.12 -13.54 -19.10
N GLY A 506 -19.34 -13.15 -18.73
CA GLY A 506 -19.62 -12.51 -17.45
C GLY A 506 -19.12 -11.08 -17.39
N SER A 507 -18.04 -10.82 -16.68
CA SER A 507 -17.44 -9.50 -16.43
C SER A 507 -16.53 -8.96 -17.54
N ALA A 508 -16.50 -9.61 -18.72
CA ALA A 508 -15.67 -9.18 -19.86
C ALA A 508 -16.30 -8.07 -20.73
N ASP A 509 -17.54 -7.68 -20.46
CA ASP A 509 -18.17 -6.58 -21.18
C ASP A 509 -17.71 -5.20 -20.68
N TYR A 510 -17.99 -4.14 -21.46
CA TYR A 510 -17.57 -2.78 -21.12
C TYR A 510 -18.28 -2.19 -19.90
N ASN A 511 -19.38 -2.79 -19.43
CA ASN A 511 -20.01 -2.40 -18.17
C ASN A 511 -19.12 -2.72 -16.96
N ALA A 512 -18.24 -3.71 -17.10
CA ALA A 512 -17.26 -4.06 -16.06
C ALA A 512 -15.89 -3.36 -16.22
N ARG A 513 -15.72 -2.48 -17.21
CA ARG A 513 -14.40 -1.94 -17.58
C ARG A 513 -13.66 -1.21 -16.47
N ASN A 514 -14.38 -0.60 -15.53
CA ASN A 514 -13.79 0.07 -14.38
C ASN A 514 -13.29 -0.90 -13.29
N SER A 515 -13.57 -2.20 -13.45
CA SER A 515 -13.04 -3.27 -12.59
C SER A 515 -11.88 -4.04 -13.25
N TRP A 516 -11.52 -3.74 -14.50
CA TRP A 516 -10.43 -4.41 -15.18
C TRP A 516 -9.07 -3.92 -14.71
N GLY A 517 -8.06 -4.72 -15.01
CA GLY A 517 -6.66 -4.44 -14.71
C GLY A 517 -6.08 -5.35 -13.65
N VAL A 518 -4.77 -5.24 -13.47
CA VAL A 518 -3.98 -5.92 -12.45
C VAL A 518 -3.50 -4.87 -11.45
N ASP A 519 -3.54 -5.21 -10.17
CA ASP A 519 -2.88 -4.43 -9.13
C ASP A 519 -1.37 -4.65 -9.24
N ASN A 520 -0.64 -3.68 -9.77
CA ASN A 520 0.79 -3.80 -10.00
C ASN A 520 1.55 -4.10 -8.72
N ASN A 521 1.10 -3.55 -7.57
CA ASN A 521 1.71 -3.80 -6.27
C ASN A 521 1.19 -5.09 -5.59
N ARG A 522 0.71 -6.05 -6.37
CA ARG A 522 0.37 -7.44 -6.02
C ARG A 522 0.93 -8.44 -7.05
N ASN A 523 1.63 -7.95 -8.07
CA ASN A 523 2.05 -8.75 -9.23
C ASN A 523 3.53 -9.19 -9.18
N TYR A 524 4.28 -8.82 -8.14
CA TYR A 524 5.69 -9.19 -8.00
C TYR A 524 5.88 -10.63 -7.54
N ASP A 525 7.06 -11.21 -7.82
CA ASP A 525 7.40 -12.64 -7.65
C ASP A 525 8.03 -12.99 -6.29
N THR A 526 7.72 -12.22 -5.24
CA THR A 526 8.33 -12.40 -3.93
C THR A 526 7.28 -12.35 -2.85
N TYR A 527 7.13 -13.45 -2.10
CA TYR A 527 6.07 -13.61 -1.09
C TYR A 527 4.70 -13.23 -1.63
N SER A 528 4.41 -13.76 -2.80
CA SER A 528 3.20 -13.48 -3.58
C SER A 528 2.02 -14.35 -3.15
N LEU A 529 0.85 -14.06 -3.74
CA LEU A 529 -0.32 -14.93 -3.64
C LEU A 529 -0.01 -16.35 -4.13
N PHE A 530 0.83 -16.48 -5.15
CA PHE A 530 1.21 -17.77 -5.74
C PHE A 530 2.18 -18.56 -4.86
N ASP A 531 2.88 -17.88 -3.96
CA ASP A 531 3.69 -18.47 -2.88
C ASP A 531 2.85 -18.87 -1.64
N GLY A 532 1.55 -18.58 -1.65
CA GLY A 532 0.64 -18.89 -0.54
C GLY A 532 0.52 -17.78 0.52
N TYR A 533 0.87 -16.54 0.17
CA TYR A 533 0.70 -15.38 1.04
C TYR A 533 -0.62 -14.67 0.75
N ASP A 534 -1.16 -13.97 1.75
CA ASP A 534 -2.46 -13.31 1.72
C ASP A 534 -2.35 -11.83 1.37
N GLY A 535 -3.48 -11.21 1.01
CA GLY A 535 -3.57 -9.78 0.69
C GLY A 535 -3.58 -9.47 -0.81
N ALA A 536 -3.80 -10.50 -1.63
CA ALA A 536 -4.04 -10.38 -3.07
C ALA A 536 -5.20 -11.29 -3.48
N SER A 537 -5.71 -11.14 -4.70
CA SER A 537 -6.86 -11.87 -5.22
C SER A 537 -6.55 -12.54 -6.57
N THR A 538 -7.19 -13.69 -6.82
CA THR A 538 -7.21 -14.34 -8.14
C THR A 538 -8.39 -13.88 -9.02
N SER A 539 -9.32 -13.08 -8.49
CA SER A 539 -10.46 -12.58 -9.27
C SER A 539 -10.04 -11.39 -10.12
N CYS A 540 -10.26 -11.47 -11.43
CA CYS A 540 -9.85 -10.42 -12.38
C CYS A 540 -10.58 -9.07 -12.19
N THR A 541 -11.70 -9.05 -11.45
CA THR A 541 -12.45 -7.84 -11.12
C THR A 541 -12.14 -7.30 -9.73
N SER A 542 -11.38 -8.04 -8.91
CA SER A 542 -10.96 -7.56 -7.59
C SER A 542 -10.01 -6.36 -7.70
N GLY A 543 -10.13 -5.40 -6.79
CA GLY A 543 -9.23 -4.26 -6.65
C GLY A 543 -7.78 -4.66 -6.36
N THR A 544 -7.55 -5.87 -5.82
CA THR A 544 -6.23 -6.45 -5.49
C THR A 544 -5.85 -7.64 -6.38
N TYR A 545 -6.37 -7.70 -7.59
CA TYR A 545 -6.08 -8.80 -8.52
C TYR A 545 -4.59 -8.88 -8.84
N ALA A 546 -3.97 -10.04 -8.53
CA ALA A 546 -2.53 -10.27 -8.67
C ALA A 546 -2.06 -10.52 -10.12
N GLY A 547 -2.97 -10.55 -11.08
CA GLY A 547 -2.66 -11.00 -12.44
C GLY A 547 -2.82 -12.51 -12.61
N PRO A 548 -2.63 -13.03 -13.84
CA PRO A 548 -2.69 -14.46 -14.13
C PRO A 548 -1.45 -15.23 -13.63
N SER A 549 -0.35 -14.52 -13.40
CA SER A 549 0.89 -15.04 -12.84
C SER A 549 1.73 -13.88 -12.28
N GLU A 550 2.75 -14.20 -11.53
CA GLU A 550 3.77 -13.25 -11.10
C GLU A 550 4.42 -12.57 -12.31
N LEU A 551 4.73 -11.28 -12.15
CA LEU A 551 5.36 -10.44 -13.19
C LEU A 551 4.67 -10.55 -14.57
N SER A 552 3.35 -10.79 -14.57
CA SER A 552 2.58 -10.83 -15.82
C SER A 552 2.45 -9.46 -16.49
N GLU A 553 2.65 -8.41 -15.71
CA GLU A 553 2.46 -7.04 -16.19
C GLU A 553 3.79 -6.35 -16.52
N PRO A 554 3.84 -5.61 -17.62
CA PRO A 554 5.05 -4.88 -18.01
C PRO A 554 5.48 -3.83 -16.98
N GLU A 555 4.53 -3.25 -16.25
CA GLU A 555 4.77 -2.24 -15.22
C GLU A 555 5.60 -2.82 -14.07
N SER A 556 5.20 -3.96 -13.50
CA SER A 556 5.96 -4.64 -12.44
C SER A 556 7.29 -5.21 -12.96
N SER A 557 7.29 -5.73 -14.19
CA SER A 557 8.50 -6.23 -14.85
C SER A 557 9.56 -5.13 -15.06
N ASN A 558 9.16 -3.89 -15.27
CA ASN A 558 10.08 -2.75 -15.39
C ASN A 558 10.81 -2.44 -14.08
N ILE A 559 10.11 -2.51 -12.94
CA ILE A 559 10.75 -2.29 -11.62
C ILE A 559 11.70 -3.44 -11.29
N ASP A 560 11.29 -4.68 -11.54
CA ASP A 560 12.16 -5.87 -11.38
C ASP A 560 13.41 -5.75 -12.25
N TRP A 561 13.27 -5.33 -13.51
CA TRP A 561 14.39 -5.10 -14.43
C TRP A 561 15.36 -4.03 -13.93
N ILE A 562 14.84 -2.86 -13.46
CA ILE A 562 15.71 -1.80 -12.93
C ILE A 562 16.56 -2.35 -11.79
N ALA A 563 15.95 -3.05 -10.84
CA ALA A 563 16.64 -3.60 -9.68
C ALA A 563 17.66 -4.69 -10.07
N GLY A 564 17.29 -5.56 -11.01
CA GLY A 564 18.14 -6.67 -11.47
C GLY A 564 19.34 -6.24 -12.29
N GLU A 565 19.19 -5.27 -13.18
CA GLU A 565 20.26 -4.79 -14.07
C GLU A 565 21.17 -3.75 -13.41
N ASN A 566 20.75 -3.17 -12.27
CA ASN A 566 21.53 -2.14 -11.57
C ASN A 566 21.85 -2.56 -10.12
N PRO A 567 22.77 -3.52 -9.90
CA PRO A 567 23.10 -4.06 -8.57
C PRO A 567 23.74 -3.03 -7.64
N ASN A 568 24.09 -1.86 -8.15
CA ASN A 568 24.53 -0.71 -7.37
C ASN A 568 23.38 0.00 -6.63
N ILE A 569 22.11 -0.25 -6.99
CA ILE A 569 20.96 0.26 -6.23
C ILE A 569 20.93 -0.42 -4.87
N LYS A 570 20.96 0.37 -3.80
CA LYS A 570 20.96 -0.08 -2.41
C LYS A 570 19.77 0.46 -1.63
N PHE A 571 19.11 1.48 -2.15
CA PHE A 571 18.01 2.17 -1.50
C PHE A 571 16.86 2.38 -2.48
N ALA A 572 15.64 2.24 -2.00
CA ALA A 572 14.47 2.51 -2.80
C ALA A 572 13.36 3.18 -1.99
N MET A 573 12.53 3.96 -2.69
CA MET A 573 11.29 4.52 -2.19
C MET A 573 10.18 4.29 -3.20
N ASN A 574 9.20 3.48 -2.83
CA ASN A 574 7.92 3.38 -3.51
C ASN A 574 6.98 4.45 -2.95
N LEU A 575 6.41 5.26 -3.83
CA LEU A 575 5.55 6.37 -3.42
C LEU A 575 4.10 6.05 -3.81
N HIS A 576 3.29 5.88 -2.80
CA HIS A 576 1.85 5.69 -2.83
C HIS A 576 1.10 6.83 -2.16
N SER A 577 -0.20 6.82 -2.21
CA SER A 577 -1.12 7.54 -1.35
C SER A 577 -2.37 6.67 -1.11
N SER A 578 -3.08 6.76 0.03
CA SER A 578 -2.96 7.79 1.03
C SER A 578 -2.90 7.17 2.43
N GLY A 579 -2.69 8.00 3.45
CA GLY A 579 -2.77 7.55 4.83
C GLY A 579 -1.63 8.07 5.73
N ASN A 580 -0.60 8.72 5.19
CA ASN A 580 0.60 9.14 5.93
C ASN A 580 1.31 7.98 6.63
N TYR A 581 1.47 6.85 5.91
CA TYR A 581 2.26 5.72 6.38
C TYR A 581 3.71 5.81 5.88
N PHE A 582 4.61 5.23 6.67
CA PHE A 582 6.00 5.06 6.30
C PHE A 582 6.44 3.65 6.68
N MET A 583 6.64 2.81 5.68
CA MET A 583 6.68 1.38 5.88
C MET A 583 7.83 0.70 5.14
N TRP A 584 8.17 -0.53 5.57
CA TRP A 584 9.15 -1.41 4.94
C TRP A 584 8.76 -2.88 5.11
N SER A 585 9.58 -3.79 4.59
CA SER A 585 9.34 -5.25 4.69
C SER A 585 9.49 -5.79 6.13
N PRO A 586 8.74 -6.84 6.52
CA PRO A 586 7.90 -7.67 5.66
C PRO A 586 6.56 -7.01 5.33
N GLY A 587 6.11 -7.23 4.09
CA GLY A 587 4.84 -6.73 3.60
C GLY A 587 3.74 -7.78 3.57
N ALA A 588 4.09 -9.05 3.65
CA ALA A 588 3.14 -10.15 3.51
C ALA A 588 3.17 -11.12 4.68
N TYR A 589 2.02 -11.77 4.94
CA TYR A 589 1.90 -12.91 5.81
C TYR A 589 0.98 -13.98 5.20
N ALA A 590 1.11 -15.22 5.65
CA ALA A 590 0.22 -16.34 5.28
C ALA A 590 -0.78 -16.63 6.42
N LEU A 591 -1.99 -17.05 6.06
CA LEU A 591 -3.03 -17.55 6.97
C LEU A 591 -3.14 -19.09 6.88
N PRO A 592 -3.60 -19.79 7.90
CA PRO A 592 -3.89 -19.28 9.25
C PRO A 592 -2.60 -19.01 10.03
N GLY A 593 -2.67 -18.20 11.08
CA GLY A 593 -1.56 -17.99 11.97
C GLY A 593 -0.76 -16.73 11.70
N ARG A 594 -1.08 -15.99 10.63
CA ARG A 594 -0.43 -14.74 10.30
C ARG A 594 1.10 -14.86 10.31
N VAL A 595 1.59 -15.90 9.63
CA VAL A 595 3.02 -16.17 9.52
C VAL A 595 3.62 -15.17 8.53
N SER A 596 4.27 -14.13 9.04
CA SER A 596 4.87 -13.11 8.19
C SER A 596 6.05 -13.68 7.39
N ALA A 597 6.34 -13.05 6.24
CA ALA A 597 7.62 -13.21 5.57
C ALA A 597 8.78 -12.92 6.56
N PRO A 598 9.99 -13.45 6.34
CA PRO A 598 11.10 -13.33 7.28
C PRO A 598 11.36 -11.88 7.69
N ARG A 599 11.49 -11.64 8.99
CA ARG A 599 11.78 -10.30 9.48
C ARG A 599 13.22 -9.93 9.22
N PRO A 600 13.54 -8.65 8.99
CA PRO A 600 14.89 -8.16 9.05
C PRO A 600 15.54 -8.57 10.38
N THR A 601 16.85 -8.72 10.40
CA THR A 601 17.62 -8.90 11.64
C THR A 601 17.45 -7.66 12.54
N LEU A 602 17.74 -7.77 13.82
CA LEU A 602 17.67 -6.61 14.72
C LEU A 602 18.56 -5.45 14.28
N GLU A 603 19.71 -5.75 13.68
CA GLU A 603 20.62 -4.76 13.11
C GLU A 603 19.98 -4.04 11.92
N GLU A 604 19.45 -4.79 10.96
CA GLU A 604 18.76 -4.25 9.79
C GLU A 604 17.51 -3.48 10.18
N GLU A 605 16.71 -4.00 11.12
CA GLU A 605 15.52 -3.29 11.61
C GLU A 605 15.91 -1.97 12.31
N SER A 606 16.97 -1.97 13.11
CA SER A 606 17.51 -0.76 13.72
C SER A 606 17.95 0.26 12.68
N TYR A 607 18.54 -0.22 11.58
CA TYR A 607 18.90 0.63 10.45
C TYR A 607 17.66 1.26 9.79
N PHE A 608 16.63 0.45 9.49
CA PHE A 608 15.36 0.98 8.98
C PHE A 608 14.80 2.08 9.88
N TRP A 609 14.77 1.87 11.19
CA TRP A 609 14.28 2.86 12.15
C TRP A 609 15.14 4.13 12.21
N GLY A 610 16.45 4.00 12.21
CA GLY A 610 17.37 5.14 12.24
C GLY A 610 17.25 6.01 11.00
N ALA A 611 17.24 5.41 9.82
CA ALA A 611 17.02 6.10 8.55
C ALA A 611 15.62 6.74 8.49
N SER A 612 14.59 6.01 8.94
CA SER A 612 13.22 6.52 9.01
C SER A 612 13.11 7.78 9.86
N SER A 613 13.76 7.81 11.02
CA SER A 613 13.75 8.99 11.90
C SER A 613 14.29 10.23 11.21
N ARG A 614 15.34 10.10 10.40
CA ARG A 614 15.92 11.21 9.60
C ARG A 614 14.91 11.66 8.54
N ILE A 615 14.39 10.73 7.74
CA ILE A 615 13.48 11.02 6.63
C ILE A 615 12.21 11.71 7.14
N LEU A 616 11.59 11.15 8.18
CA LEU A 616 10.36 11.67 8.77
C LEU A 616 10.56 13.02 9.45
N SER A 617 11.74 13.30 10.01
CA SER A 617 12.07 14.61 10.57
C SER A 617 12.11 15.70 9.50
N GLU A 618 12.62 15.40 8.30
CA GLU A 618 12.61 16.34 7.18
C GLU A 618 11.20 16.59 6.61
N ILE A 619 10.34 15.56 6.58
CA ILE A 619 8.94 15.73 6.22
C ILE A 619 8.25 16.65 7.21
N LYS A 620 8.38 16.38 8.51
CA LYS A 620 7.79 17.18 9.59
C LYS A 620 8.25 18.65 9.54
N ARG A 621 9.49 18.92 9.14
CA ARG A 621 10.06 20.27 9.10
C ARG A 621 9.29 21.23 8.21
N TYR A 622 8.67 20.76 7.13
CA TYR A 622 8.02 21.63 6.15
C TYR A 622 6.85 22.42 6.76
N ARG A 623 5.89 21.72 7.39
CA ARG A 623 4.71 22.37 7.98
C ARG A 623 4.30 21.83 9.36
N GLY A 624 5.18 21.09 10.01
CA GLY A 624 4.92 20.53 11.35
C GLY A 624 4.08 19.26 11.39
N MET A 625 3.66 18.75 10.23
CA MET A 625 3.02 17.45 10.10
C MET A 625 4.04 16.32 10.34
N SER A 626 3.63 15.24 10.95
CA SER A 626 4.44 14.02 11.01
C SER A 626 3.60 12.79 10.67
N VAL A 627 4.23 11.84 10.01
CA VAL A 627 3.75 10.46 9.98
C VAL A 627 3.77 9.95 11.42
N THR A 628 2.67 9.40 11.89
CA THR A 628 2.54 9.04 13.32
C THR A 628 3.33 7.77 13.65
N PRO A 629 3.71 7.56 14.93
CA PRO A 629 4.37 6.33 15.35
C PRO A 629 3.60 5.06 14.98
N ALA A 630 2.29 5.07 15.12
CA ALA A 630 1.43 3.92 14.81
C ALA A 630 1.35 3.59 13.29
N ARG A 631 1.83 4.48 12.43
CA ARG A 631 1.84 4.32 10.97
C ARG A 631 3.26 4.12 10.41
N THR A 632 4.21 3.80 11.29
CA THR A 632 5.61 3.59 10.92
C THR A 632 6.05 2.21 11.36
N GLY A 633 6.57 1.42 10.44
CA GLY A 633 7.02 0.05 10.74
C GLY A 633 6.90 -0.88 9.54
N PRO A 634 7.11 -2.18 9.72
CA PRO A 634 6.84 -3.17 8.69
C PRO A 634 5.39 -3.11 8.19
N ILE A 635 5.16 -3.21 6.89
CA ILE A 635 3.83 -3.14 6.26
C ILE A 635 2.86 -4.10 6.94
N ALA A 636 3.28 -5.35 7.11
CA ALA A 636 2.45 -6.37 7.75
C ALA A 636 2.09 -6.07 9.21
N ASP A 637 2.78 -5.15 9.88
CA ASP A 637 2.54 -4.78 11.28
C ASP A 637 1.69 -3.53 11.43
N VAL A 638 1.79 -2.61 10.51
CA VAL A 638 1.16 -1.29 10.64
C VAL A 638 -0.01 -1.09 9.67
N LEU A 639 -0.12 -1.92 8.64
CA LEU A 639 -1.18 -1.84 7.65
C LEU A 639 -1.92 -3.19 7.54
N TYR A 640 -1.64 -4.01 6.53
CA TYR A 640 -2.26 -5.31 6.25
C TYR A 640 -1.26 -6.18 5.47
N SER A 641 -1.62 -7.44 5.16
CA SER A 641 -0.83 -8.25 4.24
C SER A 641 -1.00 -7.79 2.80
N ALA A 642 0.11 -7.61 2.11
CA ALA A 642 0.17 -7.17 0.72
C ALA A 642 1.06 -8.12 -0.08
N ALA A 643 0.58 -9.35 -0.32
CA ALA A 643 1.33 -10.37 -1.04
C ALA A 643 1.74 -9.91 -2.44
N GLY A 644 3.00 -10.12 -2.81
CA GLY A 644 3.54 -9.71 -4.11
C GLY A 644 3.74 -8.20 -4.26
N ASN A 645 4.04 -7.49 -3.17
CA ASN A 645 4.37 -6.07 -3.20
C ASN A 645 5.82 -5.81 -3.62
N SER A 646 6.07 -4.64 -4.18
CA SER A 646 7.39 -4.24 -4.68
C SER A 646 8.44 -4.07 -3.57
N GLY A 647 8.04 -3.69 -2.37
CA GLY A 647 8.95 -3.55 -1.22
C GLY A 647 9.59 -4.88 -0.85
N ASP A 648 8.79 -5.94 -0.81
CA ASP A 648 9.28 -7.30 -0.54
C ASP A 648 10.18 -7.81 -1.67
N LEU A 649 9.82 -7.57 -2.95
CA LEU A 649 10.70 -7.86 -4.08
C LEU A 649 12.09 -7.22 -3.87
N LEU A 650 12.12 -5.92 -3.66
CA LEU A 650 13.36 -5.15 -3.58
C LEU A 650 14.22 -5.58 -2.40
N TRP A 651 13.61 -5.83 -1.24
CA TRP A 651 14.34 -6.25 -0.05
C TRP A 651 14.84 -7.70 -0.14
N TYR A 652 13.96 -8.67 -0.38
CA TYR A 652 14.33 -10.08 -0.29
C TYR A 652 15.08 -10.60 -1.51
N LYS A 653 14.71 -10.15 -2.70
CA LYS A 653 15.33 -10.62 -3.95
C LYS A 653 16.65 -9.89 -4.24
N TYR A 654 16.72 -8.60 -3.95
CA TYR A 654 17.84 -7.74 -4.35
C TYR A 654 18.65 -7.16 -3.20
N GLY A 655 18.23 -7.30 -1.95
CA GLY A 655 18.90 -6.74 -0.78
C GLY A 655 18.89 -5.21 -0.76
N ILE A 656 17.87 -4.59 -1.33
CA ILE A 656 17.70 -3.13 -1.40
C ILE A 656 16.90 -2.69 -0.18
N TYR A 657 17.41 -1.75 0.60
CA TYR A 657 16.66 -1.09 1.66
C TYR A 657 15.52 -0.27 1.04
N ALA A 658 14.32 -0.83 1.05
CA ALA A 658 13.14 -0.29 0.41
C ALA A 658 12.12 0.20 1.43
N TRP A 659 11.62 1.41 1.23
CA TRP A 659 10.50 1.98 1.99
C TRP A 659 9.32 2.27 1.06
N ASN A 660 8.14 2.34 1.68
CA ASN A 660 6.91 2.79 1.04
C ASN A 660 6.41 4.05 1.76
N PHE A 661 6.17 5.12 1.03
CA PHE A 661 5.34 6.23 1.49
C PHE A 661 3.88 5.96 1.14
N GLU A 662 2.98 6.31 2.05
CA GLU A 662 1.59 6.61 1.73
C GLU A 662 1.40 8.11 1.96
N VAL A 663 1.53 8.88 0.90
CA VAL A 663 1.59 10.35 0.93
C VAL A 663 0.21 10.93 1.23
N GLY A 664 0.14 11.85 2.19
CA GLY A 664 -1.09 12.61 2.47
C GLY A 664 -2.24 11.76 3.00
N THR A 665 -3.44 12.32 2.96
CA THR A 665 -4.65 11.69 3.52
C THR A 665 -5.73 11.41 2.47
N GLN A 666 -5.50 11.79 1.22
CA GLN A 666 -6.43 11.61 0.11
C GLN A 666 -5.65 11.25 -1.16
N PHE A 667 -6.28 10.50 -2.07
CA PHE A 667 -5.67 10.16 -3.37
C PHE A 667 -5.48 11.41 -4.25
N GLN A 668 -6.46 12.31 -4.22
CA GLN A 668 -6.55 13.50 -5.08
C GLN A 668 -7.04 14.69 -4.25
N PRO A 669 -6.25 15.16 -3.25
CA PRO A 669 -6.64 16.34 -2.49
C PRO A 669 -6.73 17.58 -3.40
N PRO A 670 -7.40 18.66 -2.97
CA PRO A 670 -7.29 19.94 -3.67
C PRO A 670 -5.82 20.31 -3.87
N PHE A 671 -5.47 20.84 -5.03
CA PHE A 671 -4.07 21.23 -5.27
C PHE A 671 -3.59 22.24 -4.25
N GLU A 672 -4.40 23.26 -3.96
CA GLU A 672 -4.19 24.24 -2.90
C GLU A 672 -5.29 24.11 -1.85
N ASN A 673 -4.95 24.35 -0.59
CA ASN A 673 -5.93 24.36 0.50
C ASN A 673 -5.76 25.62 1.34
N GLU A 674 -6.87 26.34 1.56
CA GLU A 674 -6.87 27.53 2.41
C GLU A 674 -6.55 27.22 3.89
N ASN A 675 -6.88 25.98 4.32
CA ASN A 675 -6.45 25.47 5.61
C ASN A 675 -5.00 24.98 5.52
N PRO A 676 -4.04 25.63 6.19
CA PRO A 676 -2.62 25.27 6.08
C PRO A 676 -2.29 23.88 6.65
N THR A 677 -3.22 23.27 7.40
CA THR A 677 -3.10 21.92 7.94
C THR A 677 -3.96 20.92 7.18
N GLY A 678 -4.73 21.37 6.20
CA GLY A 678 -5.58 20.53 5.38
C GLY A 678 -4.80 19.74 4.33
N ALA A 679 -5.44 18.73 3.75
CA ALA A 679 -4.90 17.98 2.62
C ALA A 679 -4.69 18.93 1.43
N SER A 680 -3.52 18.91 0.83
CA SER A 680 -3.14 19.78 -0.29
C SER A 680 -2.05 19.07 -1.10
N ALA A 681 -2.31 18.82 -2.38
CA ALA A 681 -1.34 18.18 -3.26
C ALA A 681 -0.03 18.96 -3.33
N HIS A 682 -0.14 20.31 -3.38
CA HIS A 682 1.03 21.19 -3.39
C HIS A 682 1.87 21.03 -2.11
N ALA A 683 1.25 21.22 -0.94
CA ALA A 683 1.97 21.11 0.33
C ALA A 683 2.54 19.70 0.57
N GLU A 684 1.78 18.66 0.24
CA GLU A 684 2.20 17.26 0.37
C GLU A 684 3.38 16.95 -0.57
N SER A 685 3.35 17.46 -1.82
CA SER A 685 4.48 17.29 -2.74
C SER A 685 5.76 17.92 -2.19
N GLN A 686 5.68 19.07 -1.53
CA GLN A 686 6.82 19.75 -0.95
C GLN A 686 7.39 19.02 0.27
N GLU A 687 6.52 18.62 1.21
CA GLU A 687 6.98 17.97 2.44
C GLU A 687 7.55 16.57 2.20
N PHE A 688 6.92 15.78 1.33
CA PHE A 688 7.43 14.44 1.02
C PHE A 688 8.66 14.47 0.10
N ALA A 689 8.83 15.51 -0.73
CA ALA A 689 10.08 15.75 -1.45
C ALA A 689 11.25 16.06 -0.50
N ASN A 690 11.00 16.71 0.65
CA ASN A 690 12.03 16.84 1.69
C ASN A 690 12.50 15.48 2.19
N GLY A 691 11.53 14.56 2.44
CA GLY A 691 11.83 13.19 2.85
C GLY A 691 12.60 12.40 1.80
N LEU A 692 12.25 12.56 0.51
CA LEU A 692 12.92 11.86 -0.57
C LEU A 692 14.35 12.39 -0.79
N VAL A 693 14.59 13.68 -0.64
CA VAL A 693 15.96 14.26 -0.64
C VAL A 693 16.76 13.74 0.56
N GLU A 694 16.12 13.56 1.73
CA GLU A 694 16.82 12.99 2.89
C GLU A 694 17.16 11.52 2.68
N LEU A 695 16.32 10.73 1.99
CA LEU A 695 16.70 9.38 1.57
C LEU A 695 18.00 9.38 0.75
N MET A 696 18.18 10.37 -0.15
CA MET A 696 19.44 10.51 -0.89
C MET A 696 20.63 10.79 0.05
N ARG A 697 20.42 11.56 1.12
CA ARG A 697 21.47 11.79 2.14
C ARG A 697 21.76 10.50 2.90
N VAL A 698 20.75 9.76 3.32
CA VAL A 698 20.89 8.44 3.95
C VAL A 698 21.71 7.51 3.07
N ALA A 699 21.36 7.42 1.78
CA ALA A 699 22.07 6.57 0.82
C ALA A 699 23.53 6.98 0.61
N ARG A 700 23.80 8.28 0.53
CA ARG A 700 25.18 8.79 0.44
C ARG A 700 26.00 8.44 1.69
N ASP A 701 25.39 8.60 2.85
CA ASP A 701 26.08 8.46 4.14
C ASP A 701 26.35 6.99 4.47
N PHE A 702 25.54 6.06 3.95
CA PHE A 702 25.65 4.61 4.19
C PHE A 702 27.06 4.02 3.94
N GLU A 703 27.76 4.47 2.92
CA GLU A 703 29.13 4.02 2.60
C GLU A 703 30.23 5.02 3.00
N THR A 704 29.85 6.22 3.42
CA THR A 704 30.80 7.31 3.67
C THR A 704 30.82 7.80 5.12
N ASP A 705 29.84 7.41 5.93
CA ASP A 705 29.82 7.75 7.34
C ASP A 705 30.78 6.82 8.12
N GLU A 706 31.93 7.37 8.51
CA GLU A 706 32.91 6.72 9.40
C GLU A 706 32.80 7.23 10.84
N LYS A 707 31.88 8.16 11.12
CA LYS A 707 31.72 8.73 12.45
C LYS A 707 30.92 7.75 13.31
N ARG A 708 31.48 7.40 14.44
CA ARG A 708 30.83 6.47 15.38
C ARG A 708 29.93 7.23 16.34
N PRO A 709 28.77 6.69 16.69
CA PRO A 709 27.95 7.24 17.74
C PRO A 709 28.68 7.19 19.09
N SER A 710 28.31 8.06 19.99
CA SER A 710 28.67 7.97 21.39
C SER A 710 27.41 8.00 22.24
N SER A 711 27.41 7.25 23.30
CA SER A 711 26.25 7.12 24.17
C SER A 711 26.60 7.23 25.64
N LYS A 712 25.67 7.67 26.44
CA LYS A 712 25.79 7.75 27.89
C LYS A 712 24.50 7.32 28.57
N VAL A 713 24.64 6.85 29.78
CA VAL A 713 23.51 6.54 30.66
C VAL A 713 23.17 7.76 31.52
N VAL A 714 21.87 8.06 31.56
CA VAL A 714 21.28 9.04 32.47
C VAL A 714 20.47 8.25 33.50
N VAL A 715 20.78 8.44 34.78
CA VAL A 715 20.08 7.77 35.90
C VAL A 715 19.21 8.78 36.63
N SER A 716 17.96 8.44 36.85
CA SER A 716 17.01 9.22 37.63
C SER A 716 16.43 8.41 38.80
N ALA A 717 15.79 9.09 39.75
CA ALA A 717 15.12 8.41 40.85
C ALA A 717 13.89 7.68 40.30
N SER A 718 13.71 6.42 40.70
CA SER A 718 12.49 5.67 40.43
C SER A 718 11.43 5.96 41.48
N ALA A 719 10.18 5.77 41.12
CA ALA A 719 9.06 5.76 42.06
C ALA A 719 9.10 4.57 43.03
N GLU A 720 9.84 3.51 42.66
CA GLU A 720 9.98 2.29 43.47
C GLU A 720 11.15 2.43 44.45
N PRO A 721 10.94 2.15 45.77
CA PRO A 721 12.01 2.24 46.76
C PRO A 721 13.17 1.30 46.48
N GLY A 722 14.38 1.84 46.42
CA GLY A 722 15.61 1.09 46.14
C GLY A 722 15.89 0.83 44.64
N MET A 723 15.03 1.30 43.77
CA MET A 723 15.19 1.23 42.31
C MET A 723 15.65 2.58 41.73
N VAL A 724 16.18 2.54 40.53
CA VAL A 724 16.54 3.71 39.72
C VAL A 724 16.06 3.49 38.30
N ASP A 725 15.69 4.57 37.66
CA ASP A 725 15.31 4.59 36.26
C ASP A 725 16.51 5.01 35.39
N VAL A 726 16.69 4.30 34.30
CA VAL A 726 17.84 4.42 33.40
C VAL A 726 17.36 4.78 32.01
N MET A 727 17.99 5.76 31.40
CA MET A 727 17.81 6.16 30.01
C MET A 727 19.17 6.22 29.31
N PHE A 728 19.17 6.00 28.01
CA PHE A 728 20.33 6.25 27.15
C PHE A 728 20.15 7.56 26.38
N ASP A 729 21.23 8.33 26.31
CA ASP A 729 21.34 9.54 25.48
C ASP A 729 22.45 9.31 24.46
N THR A 730 22.18 9.53 23.18
CA THR A 730 23.10 9.28 22.08
C THR A 730 23.46 10.57 21.35
N SER A 731 24.67 10.64 20.78
CA SER A 731 25.15 11.83 20.07
C SER A 731 24.50 12.02 18.69
N GLU A 732 23.83 10.99 18.21
CA GLU A 732 23.15 10.91 16.93
C GLU A 732 22.15 9.75 16.95
N ALA A 733 21.32 9.59 15.89
CA ALA A 733 20.40 8.46 15.78
C ALA A 733 21.18 7.15 15.81
N ALA A 734 20.97 6.36 16.87
CA ALA A 734 21.66 5.11 17.08
C ALA A 734 20.78 4.14 17.87
N ALA A 735 20.86 2.87 17.53
CA ALA A 735 20.32 1.79 18.35
C ALA A 735 21.27 1.50 19.51
N VAL A 736 20.73 1.21 20.69
CA VAL A 736 21.50 0.87 21.89
C VAL A 736 21.11 -0.51 22.37
N PHE A 737 22.08 -1.43 22.39
CA PHE A 737 21.93 -2.79 22.92
C PHE A 737 22.55 -2.86 24.30
N TYR A 738 21.82 -3.40 25.29
CA TYR A 738 22.27 -3.37 26.67
C TYR A 738 22.00 -4.69 27.41
N THR A 739 22.73 -4.87 28.53
CA THR A 739 22.53 -5.93 29.50
C THR A 739 22.56 -5.37 30.93
N VAL A 740 21.84 -5.99 31.85
CA VAL A 740 21.79 -5.62 33.26
C VAL A 740 22.25 -6.73 34.19
N ASP A 741 22.63 -7.90 33.64
CA ASP A 741 23.08 -9.09 34.32
C ASP A 741 24.60 -9.23 34.36
N GLY A 742 25.32 -8.22 33.85
CA GLY A 742 26.78 -8.20 33.76
C GLY A 742 27.37 -8.94 32.56
N SER A 743 26.54 -9.54 31.70
CA SER A 743 26.99 -10.15 30.45
C SER A 743 27.55 -9.12 29.47
N LYS A 744 28.26 -9.57 28.44
CA LYS A 744 28.68 -8.71 27.34
C LYS A 744 27.48 -8.44 26.43
N PRO A 745 27.24 -7.18 26.05
CA PRO A 745 26.18 -6.87 25.11
C PRO A 745 26.54 -7.35 23.70
N THR A 746 25.55 -7.90 23.00
CA THR A 746 25.62 -8.35 21.61
C THR A 746 24.37 -7.87 20.87
N TYR A 747 24.28 -8.10 19.57
CA TYR A 747 23.05 -7.82 18.81
C TYR A 747 21.84 -8.67 19.27
N ALA A 748 22.06 -9.75 20.02
CA ALA A 748 21.01 -10.53 20.64
C ALA A 748 20.62 -10.02 22.06
N SER A 749 21.28 -8.98 22.56
CA SER A 749 20.94 -8.37 23.84
C SER A 749 19.70 -7.48 23.70
N THR A 750 19.13 -7.08 24.85
CA THR A 750 17.96 -6.21 24.87
C THR A 750 18.26 -4.89 24.13
N LEU A 751 17.39 -4.55 23.19
CA LEU A 751 17.46 -3.30 22.47
C LEU A 751 16.71 -2.22 23.23
N TYR A 752 17.39 -1.11 23.49
CA TYR A 752 16.77 0.08 24.05
C TYR A 752 16.02 0.80 22.94
N ALA A 753 14.73 0.65 22.90
CA ALA A 753 13.91 1.26 21.89
C ALA A 753 13.27 2.55 22.38
N SER A 754 13.92 3.64 22.16
CA SER A 754 13.32 4.97 22.32
C SER A 754 12.38 5.30 21.14
N ALA A 755 12.47 4.60 20.04
CA ALA A 755 11.79 4.97 18.80
C ALA A 755 11.19 3.77 18.04
N GLY A 756 10.58 2.84 18.75
CA GLY A 756 9.64 1.96 18.10
C GLY A 756 10.15 0.65 17.54
N VAL A 757 11.26 0.14 18.01
CA VAL A 757 11.60 -1.25 17.76
C VAL A 757 10.71 -2.17 18.58
N ARG A 758 10.26 -3.24 18.01
CA ARG A 758 9.17 -4.10 18.44
C ARG A 758 9.30 -4.76 19.81
N GLU A 759 10.50 -4.94 20.30
CA GLU A 759 10.77 -5.59 21.61
C GLU A 759 11.16 -4.60 22.70
N GLY A 760 10.93 -3.41 22.47
CA GLY A 760 11.19 -2.22 22.98
C GLY A 760 11.33 -1.77 24.37
N ALA A 761 11.21 -0.47 24.47
CA ALA A 761 11.49 0.32 25.65
C ALA A 761 10.49 0.02 26.75
N GLU A 762 10.79 -0.95 27.56
CA GLU A 762 10.45 -0.85 28.96
C GLU A 762 11.30 0.26 29.55
N THR A 763 10.75 1.08 30.45
CA THR A 763 11.59 1.90 31.31
C THR A 763 12.59 0.96 31.96
N ILE A 764 13.89 1.19 31.77
CA ILE A 764 14.88 0.38 32.43
C ILE A 764 14.89 0.75 33.91
N THR A 765 13.99 0.17 34.68
CA THR A 765 13.96 0.30 36.13
C THR A 765 14.75 -0.84 36.72
N VAL A 766 15.84 -0.53 37.41
CA VAL A 766 16.76 -1.52 37.97
C VAL A 766 17.08 -1.21 39.43
N PRO A 767 17.48 -2.22 40.25
CA PRO A 767 17.98 -1.96 41.60
C PRO A 767 19.14 -0.96 41.59
N ALA A 768 19.15 -0.01 42.49
CA ALA A 768 20.28 0.88 42.68
C ALA A 768 21.58 0.08 42.89
N GLY A 769 22.62 0.40 42.11
CA GLY A 769 23.89 -0.35 42.13
C GLY A 769 24.01 -1.40 41.03
N THR A 770 22.99 -1.56 40.17
CA THR A 770 23.04 -2.46 39.02
C THR A 770 24.10 -2.02 38.02
N ARG A 771 24.90 -2.99 37.56
CA ARG A 771 25.86 -2.76 36.47
C ARG A 771 25.16 -2.88 35.11
N ILE A 772 25.27 -1.84 34.31
CA ILE A 772 24.72 -1.81 32.95
C ILE A 772 25.89 -1.84 31.98
N ASN A 773 25.86 -2.75 31.03
CA ASN A 773 26.80 -2.83 29.93
C ASN A 773 26.04 -2.58 28.62
N TRP A 774 26.61 -1.81 27.68
CA TRP A 774 25.95 -1.50 26.42
C TRP A 774 26.93 -1.10 25.31
N PHE A 775 26.41 -1.05 24.09
CA PHE A 775 27.00 -0.36 22.95
C PHE A 775 25.91 0.31 22.12
N SER A 776 26.28 1.30 21.33
CA SER A 776 25.42 1.90 20.34
C SER A 776 25.95 1.65 18.93
N VAL A 777 25.04 1.59 17.97
CA VAL A 777 25.31 1.45 16.54
C VAL A 777 24.42 2.41 15.76
N ASP A 778 25.04 3.19 14.84
CA ASP A 778 24.31 4.15 14.03
C ASP A 778 23.70 3.50 12.77
N SER A 779 23.00 4.32 11.99
CA SER A 779 22.36 3.90 10.74
C SER A 779 23.32 3.57 9.59
N ALA A 780 24.61 3.82 9.74
CA ALA A 780 25.67 3.41 8.80
C ALA A 780 26.41 2.15 9.26
N GLY A 781 25.99 1.55 10.39
CA GLY A 781 26.63 0.37 10.97
C GLY A 781 27.91 0.65 11.78
N ASN A 782 28.22 1.93 12.06
CA ASN A 782 29.38 2.26 12.89
C ASN A 782 29.09 1.97 14.36
N VAL A 783 29.84 1.05 14.94
CA VAL A 783 29.68 0.67 16.35
C VAL A 783 30.52 1.57 17.26
N GLU A 784 29.90 2.08 18.32
CA GLU A 784 30.55 2.87 19.36
C GLU A 784 31.86 2.22 19.83
N LYS A 785 32.93 3.02 19.91
CA LYS A 785 34.27 2.56 20.33
C LYS A 785 34.85 1.43 19.44
N ASN A 786 34.32 1.20 18.26
CA ASN A 786 34.67 0.06 17.40
C ASN A 786 34.55 -1.28 18.16
N TYR A 787 33.54 -1.39 19.02
CA TYR A 787 33.23 -2.61 19.73
C TYR A 787 32.79 -3.72 18.75
N LYS A 788 33.09 -4.97 19.11
CA LYS A 788 32.67 -6.15 18.32
C LYS A 788 31.54 -6.88 19.04
N PRO A 789 30.29 -6.70 18.57
CA PRO A 789 29.10 -7.27 19.21
C PRO A 789 28.90 -8.77 18.99
N ASP A 790 29.86 -9.46 18.37
CA ASP A 790 29.89 -10.92 18.19
C ASP A 790 30.26 -11.70 19.47
N GLY A 791 30.41 -11.00 20.61
CA GLY A 791 30.85 -11.57 21.87
C GLY A 791 32.37 -11.61 22.07
N SER A 792 33.16 -11.35 21.02
CA SER A 792 34.63 -11.31 21.11
C SER A 792 35.15 -10.01 21.69
N GLY A 793 34.42 -8.89 21.53
CA GLY A 793 34.81 -7.60 22.02
C GLY A 793 34.84 -7.49 23.55
N THR A 794 35.58 -6.50 24.05
CA THR A 794 35.69 -6.22 25.50
C THR A 794 35.57 -4.71 25.82
N ASN A 795 35.50 -3.87 24.82
CA ASN A 795 35.52 -2.40 24.95
C ASN A 795 34.10 -1.76 24.85
N PHE A 796 33.06 -2.51 25.24
CA PHE A 796 31.71 -1.97 25.38
C PHE A 796 31.63 -0.89 26.46
N SER A 797 30.59 -0.08 26.45
CA SER A 797 30.32 0.91 27.49
C SER A 797 29.75 0.25 28.74
N THR A 798 30.10 0.74 29.90
CA THR A 798 29.64 0.19 31.19
C THR A 798 29.51 1.30 32.24
N THR A 799 28.50 1.19 33.07
CA THR A 799 28.30 2.05 34.25
C THR A 799 27.62 1.29 35.39
N THR A 800 27.61 1.89 36.58
CA THR A 800 26.78 1.42 37.69
C THR A 800 25.66 2.42 37.92
N ALA A 801 24.41 1.96 37.85
CA ALA A 801 23.24 2.78 38.04
C ALA A 801 23.01 3.07 39.54
N ASN A 802 23.65 4.11 40.04
CA ASN A 802 23.51 4.54 41.44
C ASN A 802 22.36 5.53 41.59
N ALA A 803 21.70 5.52 42.75
CA ALA A 803 20.68 6.53 43.05
C ALA A 803 21.28 7.94 42.93
N PRO A 804 20.52 8.88 42.30
CA PRO A 804 20.94 10.28 42.29
C PRO A 804 21.14 10.81 43.72
N SER A 805 22.21 11.54 43.90
CA SER A 805 22.56 12.11 45.22
C SER A 805 21.64 13.26 45.60
#